data_b32f94c9bc7d42a28aa0d4d0f3813421
#
_entry.id   b32f94c9bc7d42a28aa0d4d0f3813421
#
_cell.length_a   1.000
_cell.length_b   1.000
_cell.length_c   1.000
_cell.angle_alpha   90.00
_cell.angle_beta   90.00
_cell.angle_gamma   90.00
#
_symmetry.space_group_name_H-M   'P 1'
#
loop_
_entity.id
_entity.type
_entity.pdbx_description
1 polymer ?
#
loop_
_entity_poly.entity_id
_entity_poly.type
_entity_poly.pdbx_seq_one_letter_code
_entity_poly.pdbx_strand_id
1 'polypeptide(L)'
;MGSICGCCGCCSALRPRYKRLVDNIFPVNPDDGLVKSNMEKLTFYSLSSPEKLDRIGEYLYQKATKDINRRRYKLVEIAMEAMDSLLIACHAQTLNLFVESFLRMVQKLLEDSNPHLQIMATNSFVRFANIEEDTPSYHRRYDFFISKFSSMCHGIHDDLEMQKNMRFAGIKGLQGVIRKTVSDDLVENIWEKQHMEKIVPSLLFNMQSGPLTSIEEDINPASTPSALAESVLRELVSRASFSHIRAVLKPLLTHLDRHDLWVPNKFAIHTFRIVMISIQPQYSYTVVETLMAHLDQNSSSSPKIKTSIAVVLSKIIAIAAGESVGPSALDIINNLLNHLRTSVKMQQESSPEATLYQEALINALGEFANHHPDYQKIEIMLFIINTVPDLSKTSKDDLLLQSILLKSLLKVGVQYRTTSYEKAFPASFLQPLMKMARAPHPQTRMLVMEIFQALLDRHSNNSVLDVVNLSNYPGLSIEPPSRSDNMFMHKYGARIMQALIDGIAKDDDVDATISFFKTSALLIIEMACTETIQEFLLFILGFQHAATSSDILSNPHKCNLHIVTIVLSKILAKVTGVTNLAEYVEKIIAARQEEVTYLLPPMIESHKTMQNANLNLPHLMLDKLALAEALQASGMEFNRIQTGTPYCFSALDASQRPSWAENMPRSSIADTSTYNNDNDSVGSSPGVIKKSLPSDYNFESMKRMLAEPTERSKREARDKEIQIIRAFRENDFDDLIRRTEPKHDVIQNRLNELFNSLGTERATQVDGKMQKIYENNFPELFFY
;
A
#
# COMPACT_ATOMS: atom_id res chain seq x y z
N MET A 1 -10.05 -89.84 5.04
CA MET A 1 -10.60 -89.71 3.68
C MET A 1 -10.50 -88.34 3.24
N GLY A 2 -9.80 -87.81 2.28
CA GLY A 2 -9.10 -88.47 1.18
C GLY A 2 -8.32 -87.31 0.51
N SER A 3 -7.03 -87.48 0.40
CA SER A 3 -6.14 -86.57 -0.31
C SER A 3 -6.35 -86.76 -1.80
N ILE A 4 -6.86 -85.74 -2.46
CA ILE A 4 -6.74 -85.59 -3.93
C ILE A 4 -6.42 -84.14 -4.23
N CYS A 5 -5.21 -83.85 -4.58
CA CYS A 5 -4.90 -82.92 -5.62
C CYS A 5 -3.40 -82.87 -5.92
N GLY A 6 -2.95 -83.77 -6.69
CA GLY A 6 -1.65 -83.79 -7.31
C GLY A 6 -1.72 -83.47 -8.82
N CYS A 7 -2.40 -82.40 -9.27
CA CYS A 7 -2.47 -82.07 -10.69
C CYS A 7 -2.49 -80.58 -10.88
N CYS A 8 -1.56 -79.83 -10.27
CA CYS A 8 -1.51 -78.36 -10.49
C CYS A 8 -0.50 -77.86 -11.56
N GLY A 9 0.20 -78.79 -12.25
CA GLY A 9 1.09 -78.36 -13.37
C GLY A 9 0.36 -77.89 -14.63
N CYS A 10 -0.82 -78.48 -14.93
CA CYS A 10 -1.58 -78.12 -16.15
C CYS A 10 -2.33 -76.79 -16.06
N CYS A 11 -2.77 -76.41 -14.82
CA CYS A 11 -3.47 -75.12 -14.64
C CYS A 11 -2.60 -73.87 -14.79
N SER A 12 -1.27 -74.01 -14.55
CA SER A 12 -0.34 -72.89 -14.73
C SER A 12 -0.13 -72.49 -16.20
N ALA A 13 -0.25 -73.46 -17.15
CA ALA A 13 -0.12 -73.24 -18.58
C ALA A 13 -1.34 -72.46 -19.17
N LEU A 14 -2.52 -72.66 -18.58
CA LEU A 14 -3.76 -72.00 -19.00
C LEU A 14 -3.93 -70.58 -18.43
N ARG A 15 -3.06 -70.18 -17.49
CA ARG A 15 -3.13 -68.86 -16.84
C ARG A 15 -2.67 -67.78 -17.80
N PRO A 16 -3.39 -66.64 -17.97
CA PRO A 16 -3.01 -65.53 -18.85
C PRO A 16 -1.58 -65.08 -18.59
N ARG A 17 -0.82 -64.76 -19.65
CA ARG A 17 0.59 -64.37 -19.61
C ARG A 17 0.86 -63.23 -18.64
N TYR A 18 0.00 -62.17 -18.64
CA TYR A 18 0.14 -61.04 -17.74
C TYR A 18 0.04 -61.43 -16.25
N LYS A 19 -0.85 -62.35 -15.88
CA LYS A 19 -0.95 -62.84 -14.50
C LYS A 19 0.29 -63.58 -14.04
N ARG A 20 0.90 -64.39 -14.92
CA ARG A 20 2.16 -65.07 -14.62
C ARG A 20 3.30 -64.10 -14.42
N LEU A 21 3.40 -63.06 -15.30
CA LEU A 21 4.42 -62.03 -15.16
C LEU A 21 4.27 -61.25 -13.86
N VAL A 22 3.04 -60.88 -13.46
CA VAL A 22 2.76 -60.21 -12.18
C VAL A 22 3.08 -61.16 -10.99
N ASP A 23 2.77 -62.43 -11.06
CA ASP A 23 3.10 -63.33 -9.94
C ASP A 23 4.60 -63.52 -9.77
N ASN A 24 5.37 -63.48 -10.83
CA ASN A 24 6.82 -63.69 -10.82
C ASN A 24 7.61 -62.48 -10.25
N ILE A 25 7.01 -61.30 -10.10
CA ILE A 25 7.70 -60.12 -9.48
C ILE A 25 7.80 -60.30 -7.97
N PHE A 26 6.96 -61.11 -7.35
CA PHE A 26 6.96 -61.40 -5.91
C PHE A 26 8.02 -62.43 -5.59
N PRO A 27 8.91 -62.19 -4.63
CA PRO A 27 9.92 -63.14 -4.20
C PRO A 27 9.28 -64.26 -3.36
N VAL A 28 10.03 -65.33 -3.16
CA VAL A 28 9.64 -66.46 -2.25
C VAL A 28 9.65 -65.93 -0.81
N ASN A 29 10.70 -65.22 -0.42
CA ASN A 29 10.75 -64.51 0.87
C ASN A 29 10.40 -63.03 0.66
N PRO A 30 9.37 -62.52 1.32
CA PRO A 30 8.94 -61.12 1.21
C PRO A 30 10.03 -60.09 1.57
N ASP A 31 11.02 -60.49 2.38
CA ASP A 31 12.11 -59.58 2.79
C ASP A 31 13.11 -59.29 1.67
N ASP A 32 13.14 -60.10 0.62
CA ASP A 32 14.04 -59.88 -0.54
C ASP A 32 13.57 -58.71 -1.46
N GLY A 33 12.35 -58.20 -1.24
CA GLY A 33 11.80 -57.06 -2.00
C GLY A 33 11.40 -57.46 -3.43
N LEU A 34 11.11 -56.48 -4.26
CA LEU A 34 10.69 -56.63 -5.66
C LEU A 34 11.76 -57.32 -6.51
N VAL A 35 11.39 -58.39 -7.24
CA VAL A 35 12.30 -59.11 -8.17
C VAL A 35 12.51 -58.27 -9.44
N LYS A 36 13.55 -57.42 -9.46
CA LYS A 36 13.83 -56.43 -10.51
C LYS A 36 13.85 -56.98 -11.92
N SER A 37 14.51 -58.13 -12.16
CA SER A 37 14.59 -58.74 -13.49
C SER A 37 13.23 -59.21 -14.03
N ASN A 38 12.31 -59.59 -13.15
CA ASN A 38 10.92 -59.93 -13.53
C ASN A 38 10.07 -58.69 -13.69
N MET A 39 10.33 -57.64 -12.91
CA MET A 39 9.68 -56.34 -13.08
C MET A 39 10.03 -55.70 -14.44
N GLU A 40 11.28 -55.79 -14.89
CA GLU A 40 11.71 -55.36 -16.24
C GLU A 40 10.93 -56.10 -17.33
N LYS A 41 10.78 -57.45 -17.22
CA LYS A 41 9.97 -58.24 -18.17
C LYS A 41 8.49 -57.82 -18.17
N LEU A 42 7.93 -57.51 -17.00
CA LEU A 42 6.55 -57.04 -16.86
C LEU A 42 6.41 -55.64 -17.51
N THR A 43 7.34 -54.74 -17.25
CA THR A 43 7.39 -53.37 -17.85
C THR A 43 7.50 -53.44 -19.38
N PHE A 44 8.44 -54.26 -19.90
CA PHE A 44 8.58 -54.48 -21.34
C PHE A 44 7.29 -55.02 -21.97
N TYR A 45 6.63 -56.00 -21.29
CA TYR A 45 5.36 -56.56 -21.74
C TYR A 45 4.26 -55.48 -21.75
N SER A 46 4.20 -54.62 -20.73
CA SER A 46 3.23 -53.50 -20.65
C SER A 46 3.43 -52.47 -21.74
N LEU A 47 4.68 -52.13 -22.06
CA LEU A 47 5.03 -51.24 -23.18
C LEU A 47 4.69 -51.84 -24.55
N SER A 48 4.88 -53.15 -24.71
CA SER A 48 4.59 -53.88 -25.95
C SER A 48 3.10 -54.17 -26.16
N SER A 49 2.30 -54.18 -25.11
CA SER A 49 0.88 -54.52 -25.14
C SER A 49 0.10 -53.57 -24.19
N PRO A 50 -0.02 -52.28 -24.53
CA PRO A 50 -0.68 -51.31 -23.67
C PRO A 50 -2.11 -51.63 -23.27
N GLU A 51 -2.84 -52.34 -24.12
CA GLU A 51 -4.18 -52.81 -23.86
C GLU A 51 -4.30 -53.84 -22.71
N LYS A 52 -3.18 -54.36 -22.23
CA LYS A 52 -3.12 -55.25 -21.06
C LYS A 52 -2.78 -54.54 -19.76
N LEU A 53 -2.31 -53.29 -19.83
CA LEU A 53 -1.84 -52.49 -18.70
C LEU A 53 -2.96 -52.36 -17.61
N ASP A 54 -4.16 -52.09 -18.07
CA ASP A 54 -5.37 -52.04 -17.29
C ASP A 54 -5.65 -53.32 -16.48
N ARG A 55 -5.57 -54.48 -17.19
CA ARG A 55 -5.73 -55.78 -16.55
C ARG A 55 -4.62 -56.16 -15.57
N ILE A 56 -3.42 -55.66 -15.81
CA ILE A 56 -2.26 -55.76 -14.90
C ILE A 56 -2.53 -54.97 -13.65
N GLY A 57 -2.96 -53.71 -13.77
CA GLY A 57 -3.31 -52.81 -12.65
C GLY A 57 -4.42 -53.39 -11.77
N GLU A 58 -5.52 -53.84 -12.39
CA GLU A 58 -6.62 -54.46 -11.66
C GLU A 58 -6.19 -55.75 -10.92
N TYR A 59 -5.34 -56.59 -11.55
CA TYR A 59 -4.83 -57.79 -10.91
C TYR A 59 -3.88 -57.50 -9.75
N LEU A 60 -3.00 -56.51 -9.86
CA LEU A 60 -2.15 -56.02 -8.76
C LEU A 60 -3.01 -55.50 -7.60
N TYR A 61 -4.05 -54.68 -7.89
CA TYR A 61 -5.01 -54.17 -6.91
C TYR A 61 -5.70 -55.30 -6.14
N GLN A 62 -6.23 -56.32 -6.86
CA GLN A 62 -6.91 -57.44 -6.25
C GLN A 62 -5.96 -58.25 -5.35
N LYS A 63 -4.69 -58.44 -5.78
CA LYS A 63 -3.67 -59.16 -5.00
C LYS A 63 -3.30 -58.37 -3.74
N ALA A 64 -3.02 -57.09 -3.86
CA ALA A 64 -2.70 -56.24 -2.74
C ALA A 64 -3.87 -56.18 -1.71
N THR A 65 -5.10 -56.01 -2.18
CA THR A 65 -6.29 -56.06 -1.30
C THR A 65 -6.37 -57.36 -0.50
N LYS A 66 -6.06 -58.48 -1.13
CA LYS A 66 -6.00 -59.77 -0.47
C LYS A 66 -4.90 -59.85 0.60
N ASP A 67 -3.76 -59.25 0.32
CA ASP A 67 -2.60 -59.23 1.20
C ASP A 67 -2.76 -58.23 2.35
N ILE A 68 -3.44 -57.11 2.15
CA ILE A 68 -3.89 -56.18 3.20
C ILE A 68 -4.81 -56.93 4.20
N ASN A 69 -5.84 -57.62 3.72
CA ASN A 69 -6.78 -58.34 4.55
C ASN A 69 -6.11 -59.48 5.37
N ARG A 70 -4.96 -59.96 4.89
CA ARG A 70 -4.15 -60.98 5.57
C ARG A 70 -3.00 -60.41 6.39
N ARG A 71 -2.89 -59.05 6.49
CA ARG A 71 -1.83 -58.30 7.18
C ARG A 71 -0.42 -58.64 6.68
N ARG A 72 -0.27 -58.97 5.39
CA ARG A 72 1.02 -59.30 4.76
C ARG A 72 1.61 -58.03 4.11
N TYR A 73 1.95 -57.04 4.93
CA TYR A 73 2.29 -55.68 4.50
C TYR A 73 3.49 -55.59 3.54
N LYS A 74 4.53 -56.42 3.73
CA LYS A 74 5.68 -56.47 2.81
C LYS A 74 5.32 -56.85 1.37
N LEU A 75 4.33 -57.75 1.18
CA LEU A 75 3.82 -58.10 -0.15
C LEU A 75 3.01 -56.94 -0.75
N VAL A 76 2.34 -56.14 0.11
CA VAL A 76 1.62 -54.96 -0.32
C VAL A 76 2.60 -53.87 -0.78
N GLU A 77 3.71 -53.71 -0.09
CA GLU A 77 4.79 -52.79 -0.47
C GLU A 77 5.34 -53.14 -1.86
N ILE A 78 5.65 -54.41 -2.13
CA ILE A 78 6.10 -54.91 -3.42
C ILE A 78 5.06 -54.64 -4.53
N ALA A 79 3.76 -54.86 -4.22
CA ALA A 79 2.69 -54.58 -5.17
C ALA A 79 2.59 -53.09 -5.52
N MET A 80 2.76 -52.18 -4.52
CA MET A 80 2.72 -50.77 -4.73
C MET A 80 3.95 -50.28 -5.50
N GLU A 81 5.15 -50.76 -5.16
CA GLU A 81 6.39 -50.49 -5.89
C GLU A 81 6.30 -50.91 -7.37
N ALA A 82 5.64 -52.05 -7.65
CA ALA A 82 5.39 -52.50 -9.01
C ALA A 82 4.42 -51.53 -9.77
N MET A 83 3.36 -51.07 -9.07
CA MET A 83 2.42 -50.08 -9.63
C MET A 83 3.12 -48.75 -9.94
N ASP A 84 3.96 -48.26 -9.04
CA ASP A 84 4.77 -47.05 -9.23
C ASP A 84 5.73 -47.19 -10.43
N SER A 85 6.40 -48.35 -10.53
CA SER A 85 7.32 -48.61 -11.65
C SER A 85 6.61 -48.65 -13.01
N LEU A 86 5.41 -49.26 -13.06
CA LEU A 86 4.59 -49.27 -14.28
C LEU A 86 4.06 -47.88 -14.62
N LEU A 87 3.64 -47.11 -13.60
CA LEU A 87 3.18 -45.74 -13.81
C LEU A 87 4.25 -44.87 -14.46
N ILE A 88 5.47 -44.91 -13.91
CA ILE A 88 6.62 -44.16 -14.42
C ILE A 88 7.04 -44.59 -15.83
N ALA A 89 7.08 -45.92 -16.05
CA ALA A 89 7.53 -46.46 -17.35
C ALA A 89 6.52 -46.23 -18.49
N CYS A 90 5.24 -46.25 -18.18
CA CYS A 90 4.16 -46.19 -19.17
C CYS A 90 3.46 -44.84 -19.30
N HIS A 91 4.00 -43.77 -18.70
CA HIS A 91 3.34 -42.47 -18.64
C HIS A 91 3.04 -41.85 -20.01
N ALA A 92 3.81 -42.17 -21.04
CA ALA A 92 3.60 -41.71 -22.41
C ALA A 92 2.48 -42.44 -23.20
N GLN A 93 1.80 -43.39 -22.58
CA GLN A 93 0.73 -44.16 -23.19
C GLN A 93 -0.64 -43.78 -22.61
N THR A 94 -1.74 -44.21 -23.28
CA THR A 94 -3.10 -43.99 -22.79
C THR A 94 -3.35 -44.73 -21.47
N LEU A 95 -3.16 -44.05 -20.34
CA LEU A 95 -3.11 -44.61 -19.00
C LEU A 95 -4.46 -44.65 -18.26
N ASN A 96 -5.54 -44.13 -18.81
CA ASN A 96 -6.77 -43.82 -18.07
C ASN A 96 -7.29 -44.94 -17.14
N LEU A 97 -7.40 -46.13 -17.64
CA LEU A 97 -7.92 -47.26 -16.83
C LEU A 97 -6.90 -47.81 -15.83
N PHE A 98 -5.63 -47.76 -16.16
CA PHE A 98 -4.55 -48.15 -15.23
C PHE A 98 -4.46 -47.18 -14.06
N VAL A 99 -4.53 -45.88 -14.32
CA VAL A 99 -4.53 -44.85 -13.26
C VAL A 99 -5.74 -45.02 -12.35
N GLU A 100 -6.90 -45.42 -12.86
CA GLU A 100 -8.04 -45.72 -12.00
C GLU A 100 -7.72 -46.88 -11.03
N SER A 101 -7.14 -47.97 -11.50
CA SER A 101 -6.69 -49.08 -10.65
C SER A 101 -5.62 -48.64 -9.66
N PHE A 102 -4.69 -47.78 -10.09
CA PHE A 102 -3.67 -47.20 -9.24
C PHE A 102 -4.27 -46.33 -8.14
N LEU A 103 -5.14 -45.37 -8.45
CA LEU A 103 -5.80 -44.52 -7.44
C LEU A 103 -6.68 -45.32 -6.49
N ARG A 104 -7.35 -46.37 -6.94
CA ARG A 104 -8.09 -47.30 -6.06
C ARG A 104 -7.16 -48.04 -5.10
N MET A 105 -5.96 -48.39 -5.55
CA MET A 105 -4.95 -49.01 -4.69
C MET A 105 -4.46 -48.03 -3.64
N VAL A 106 -4.09 -46.79 -4.04
CA VAL A 106 -3.69 -45.69 -3.15
C VAL A 106 -4.78 -45.41 -2.12
N GLN A 107 -6.04 -45.30 -2.57
CA GLN A 107 -7.19 -45.12 -1.68
C GLN A 107 -7.29 -46.25 -0.62
N LYS A 108 -7.17 -47.48 -1.08
CA LYS A 108 -7.28 -48.67 -0.18
C LYS A 108 -6.19 -48.67 0.89
N LEU A 109 -4.96 -48.27 0.54
CA LEU A 109 -3.85 -48.16 1.47
C LEU A 109 -4.03 -46.98 2.45
N LEU A 110 -4.58 -45.88 1.98
CA LEU A 110 -4.88 -44.71 2.84
C LEU A 110 -6.01 -45.00 3.84
N GLU A 111 -6.94 -45.90 3.50
CA GLU A 111 -8.02 -46.37 4.40
C GLU A 111 -7.53 -47.32 5.50
N ASP A 112 -6.36 -47.96 5.33
CA ASP A 112 -5.79 -48.84 6.34
C ASP A 112 -5.36 -48.08 7.59
N SER A 113 -5.39 -48.72 8.75
CA SER A 113 -4.99 -48.14 10.03
C SER A 113 -3.46 -48.03 10.20
N ASN A 114 -2.68 -48.72 9.36
CA ASN A 114 -1.23 -48.75 9.47
C ASN A 114 -0.61 -47.45 8.93
N PRO A 115 0.09 -46.64 9.78
CA PRO A 115 0.70 -45.39 9.37
C PRO A 115 1.72 -45.56 8.25
N HIS A 116 2.50 -46.61 8.24
CA HIS A 116 3.50 -46.87 7.20
C HIS A 116 2.87 -47.03 5.82
N LEU A 117 1.73 -47.74 5.73
CA LEU A 117 0.99 -47.90 4.47
C LEU A 117 0.41 -46.56 3.98
N GLN A 118 -0.09 -45.73 4.90
CA GLN A 118 -0.61 -44.40 4.57
C GLN A 118 0.49 -43.47 4.02
N ILE A 119 1.68 -43.47 4.65
CA ILE A 119 2.83 -42.70 4.19
C ILE A 119 3.30 -43.17 2.80
N MET A 120 3.41 -44.50 2.63
CA MET A 120 3.79 -45.12 1.35
C MET A 120 2.81 -44.71 0.23
N ALA A 121 1.50 -44.88 0.50
CA ALA A 121 0.44 -44.54 -0.44
C ALA A 121 0.48 -43.07 -0.83
N THR A 122 0.74 -42.19 0.14
CA THR A 122 0.89 -40.75 -0.11
C THR A 122 2.10 -40.44 -1.01
N ASN A 123 3.24 -41.11 -0.75
CA ASN A 123 4.42 -40.94 -1.60
C ASN A 123 4.15 -41.40 -3.04
N SER A 124 3.43 -42.49 -3.24
CA SER A 124 3.01 -42.96 -4.56
C SER A 124 2.04 -42.00 -5.22
N PHE A 125 1.08 -41.44 -4.46
CA PHE A 125 0.21 -40.38 -4.97
C PHE A 125 0.98 -39.11 -5.42
N VAL A 126 1.99 -38.70 -4.67
CA VAL A 126 2.86 -37.55 -5.04
C VAL A 126 3.64 -37.83 -6.32
N ARG A 127 4.14 -39.06 -6.52
CA ARG A 127 4.76 -39.46 -7.78
C ARG A 127 3.80 -39.34 -8.97
N PHE A 128 2.57 -39.83 -8.80
CA PHE A 128 1.50 -39.66 -9.79
C PHE A 128 1.20 -38.20 -10.07
N ALA A 129 1.07 -37.36 -9.03
CA ALA A 129 0.76 -35.95 -9.18
C ALA A 129 1.83 -35.15 -9.93
N ASN A 130 3.10 -35.60 -9.91
CA ASN A 130 4.20 -34.98 -10.64
C ASN A 130 4.31 -35.43 -12.12
N ILE A 131 3.45 -36.33 -12.58
CA ILE A 131 3.39 -36.75 -13.99
C ILE A 131 2.47 -35.80 -14.74
N GLU A 132 2.99 -35.13 -15.76
CA GLU A 132 2.20 -34.29 -16.68
C GLU A 132 1.42 -35.22 -17.64
N GLU A 133 0.14 -34.94 -17.82
CA GLU A 133 -0.76 -35.69 -18.68
C GLU A 133 -1.59 -34.78 -19.56
N ASP A 134 -1.74 -35.14 -20.85
CA ASP A 134 -2.46 -34.35 -21.82
C ASP A 134 -4.02 -34.47 -21.71
N THR A 135 -4.53 -35.43 -20.95
CA THR A 135 -5.97 -35.67 -20.84
C THR A 135 -6.43 -35.95 -19.43
N PRO A 136 -7.20 -35.05 -18.82
CA PRO A 136 -7.74 -35.23 -17.49
C PRO A 136 -8.99 -36.12 -17.48
N SER A 137 -8.89 -37.32 -16.93
CA SER A 137 -10.02 -38.26 -16.84
C SER A 137 -10.39 -38.75 -15.44
N TYR A 138 -9.76 -38.22 -14.36
CA TYR A 138 -9.82 -38.89 -13.03
C TYR A 138 -10.58 -38.13 -11.96
N HIS A 139 -11.61 -37.40 -12.32
CA HIS A 139 -12.24 -36.31 -11.61
C HIS A 139 -12.94 -36.59 -10.28
N ARG A 140 -13.35 -37.82 -10.02
CA ARG A 140 -14.33 -38.09 -8.95
C ARG A 140 -13.74 -38.52 -7.58
N ARG A 141 -12.42 -38.58 -7.42
CA ARG A 141 -11.79 -39.11 -6.21
C ARG A 141 -11.00 -38.07 -5.41
N TYR A 142 -10.83 -36.86 -5.92
CA TYR A 142 -10.04 -35.85 -5.23
C TYR A 142 -10.64 -35.44 -3.89
N ASP A 143 -11.96 -35.44 -3.75
CA ASP A 143 -12.65 -35.22 -2.47
C ASP A 143 -12.17 -36.17 -1.35
N PHE A 144 -12.00 -37.46 -1.68
CA PHE A 144 -11.47 -38.43 -0.75
C PHE A 144 -10.03 -38.10 -0.37
N PHE A 145 -9.17 -37.82 -1.37
CA PHE A 145 -7.76 -37.53 -1.14
C PHE A 145 -7.56 -36.27 -0.34
N ILE A 146 -8.26 -35.18 -0.66
CA ILE A 146 -8.25 -33.93 0.10
C ILE A 146 -8.65 -34.17 1.55
N SER A 147 -9.75 -34.91 1.77
CA SER A 147 -10.25 -35.22 3.12
C SER A 147 -9.27 -36.07 3.92
N LYS A 148 -8.68 -37.08 3.28
CA LYS A 148 -7.74 -38.00 3.95
C LYS A 148 -6.40 -37.30 4.24
N PHE A 149 -5.79 -36.59 3.28
CA PHE A 149 -4.56 -35.87 3.50
C PHE A 149 -4.72 -34.75 4.52
N SER A 150 -5.85 -34.04 4.49
CA SER A 150 -6.20 -33.04 5.51
C SER A 150 -6.27 -33.69 6.91
N SER A 151 -6.92 -34.86 7.04
CA SER A 151 -6.95 -35.62 8.29
C SER A 151 -5.54 -36.02 8.77
N MET A 152 -4.65 -36.45 7.86
CA MET A 152 -3.25 -36.77 8.19
C MET A 152 -2.47 -35.55 8.68
N CYS A 153 -2.75 -34.35 8.17
CA CYS A 153 -2.15 -33.11 8.64
C CYS A 153 -2.44 -32.79 10.11
N HIS A 154 -3.56 -33.30 10.65
CA HIS A 154 -3.99 -33.18 12.05
C HIS A 154 -3.72 -34.44 12.89
N GLY A 155 -3.06 -35.44 12.31
CA GLY A 155 -2.80 -36.72 12.97
C GLY A 155 -2.09 -36.55 14.32
N ILE A 156 -2.58 -37.24 15.33
CA ILE A 156 -1.96 -37.36 16.66
C ILE A 156 -1.48 -38.80 16.78
N HIS A 157 -0.24 -38.99 17.21
CA HIS A 157 0.37 -40.28 17.39
C HIS A 157 1.20 -40.29 18.66
N ASP A 158 1.29 -41.45 19.35
CA ASP A 158 2.08 -41.57 20.57
C ASP A 158 3.59 -41.38 20.30
N ASP A 159 4.05 -41.84 19.14
CA ASP A 159 5.41 -41.59 18.66
C ASP A 159 5.46 -40.24 17.91
N LEU A 160 6.25 -39.32 18.45
CA LEU A 160 6.44 -37.96 17.90
C LEU A 160 7.05 -37.96 16.50
N GLU A 161 7.96 -38.92 16.22
CA GLU A 161 8.58 -39.00 14.88
C GLU A 161 7.56 -39.54 13.86
N MET A 162 6.76 -40.56 14.24
CA MET A 162 5.67 -41.04 13.41
C MET A 162 4.61 -39.96 13.17
N GLN A 163 4.27 -39.19 14.20
CA GLN A 163 3.36 -38.04 14.07
C GLN A 163 3.89 -37.00 13.08
N LYS A 164 5.17 -36.63 13.18
CA LYS A 164 5.83 -35.73 12.28
C LYS A 164 5.82 -36.23 10.82
N ASN A 165 6.18 -37.51 10.63
CA ASN A 165 6.20 -38.17 9.32
C ASN A 165 4.80 -38.22 8.69
N MET A 166 3.78 -38.49 9.50
CA MET A 166 2.39 -38.55 9.07
C MET A 166 1.88 -37.18 8.63
N ARG A 167 2.14 -36.15 9.44
CA ARG A 167 1.79 -34.76 9.07
C ARG A 167 2.53 -34.30 7.82
N PHE A 168 3.82 -34.61 7.71
CA PHE A 168 4.63 -34.30 6.54
C PHE A 168 4.10 -35.00 5.28
N ALA A 169 3.71 -36.25 5.38
CA ALA A 169 3.05 -36.99 4.29
C ALA A 169 1.71 -36.33 3.91
N GLY A 170 0.86 -35.98 4.89
CA GLY A 170 -0.41 -35.32 4.64
C GLY A 170 -0.23 -34.01 3.85
N ILE A 171 0.72 -33.16 4.25
CA ILE A 171 1.02 -31.91 3.54
C ILE A 171 1.53 -32.16 2.13
N LYS A 172 2.43 -33.14 1.93
CA LYS A 172 2.87 -33.58 0.59
C LYS A 172 1.71 -34.08 -0.28
N GLY A 173 0.79 -34.83 0.31
CA GLY A 173 -0.42 -35.27 -0.37
C GLY A 173 -1.28 -34.11 -0.85
N LEU A 174 -1.52 -33.12 0.02
CA LEU A 174 -2.23 -31.88 -0.36
C LEU A 174 -1.48 -31.13 -1.47
N GLN A 175 -0.16 -31.01 -1.39
CA GLN A 175 0.66 -30.40 -2.45
C GLN A 175 0.46 -31.14 -3.79
N GLY A 176 0.46 -32.47 -3.76
CA GLY A 176 0.22 -33.27 -4.96
C GLY A 176 -1.16 -33.01 -5.57
N VAL A 177 -2.21 -32.92 -4.72
CA VAL A 177 -3.56 -32.55 -5.20
C VAL A 177 -3.56 -31.16 -5.83
N ILE A 178 -2.97 -30.16 -5.17
CA ILE A 178 -2.89 -28.77 -5.69
C ILE A 178 -2.20 -28.75 -7.06
N ARG A 179 -1.09 -29.46 -7.21
CA ARG A 179 -0.35 -29.51 -8.48
C ARG A 179 -1.14 -30.16 -9.60
N LYS A 180 -1.87 -31.22 -9.29
CA LYS A 180 -2.60 -31.98 -10.30
C LYS A 180 -3.91 -31.30 -10.72
N THR A 181 -4.60 -30.60 -9.83
CA THR A 181 -5.95 -30.06 -10.09
C THR A 181 -5.97 -28.62 -10.55
N VAL A 182 -4.95 -27.81 -10.26
CA VAL A 182 -4.92 -26.39 -10.63
C VAL A 182 -4.67 -26.15 -12.12
N SER A 183 -4.02 -27.10 -12.79
CA SER A 183 -3.71 -26.97 -14.23
C SER A 183 -4.91 -27.24 -15.14
N ASP A 184 -6.07 -27.63 -14.60
CA ASP A 184 -7.20 -28.04 -15.41
C ASP A 184 -8.57 -27.63 -14.81
N ASP A 185 -9.10 -26.52 -15.30
CA ASP A 185 -10.40 -25.96 -14.89
C ASP A 185 -11.60 -26.85 -15.23
N LEU A 186 -11.41 -27.86 -16.09
CA LEU A 186 -12.48 -28.74 -16.55
C LEU A 186 -12.72 -29.93 -15.60
N VAL A 187 -11.78 -30.20 -14.71
CA VAL A 187 -11.74 -31.49 -14.01
C VAL A 187 -12.40 -31.50 -12.66
N GLU A 188 -11.94 -30.70 -11.78
CA GLU A 188 -12.53 -30.49 -10.47
C GLU A 188 -12.07 -29.14 -9.93
N ASN A 189 -13.01 -28.31 -9.54
CA ASN A 189 -12.68 -27.00 -9.02
C ASN A 189 -12.16 -27.10 -7.58
N ILE A 190 -10.85 -27.23 -7.42
CA ILE A 190 -10.20 -27.25 -6.10
C ILE A 190 -10.56 -26.02 -5.26
N TRP A 191 -10.94 -24.91 -5.94
CA TRP A 191 -11.29 -23.64 -5.31
C TRP A 191 -12.68 -23.63 -4.67
N GLU A 192 -13.43 -24.72 -4.80
CA GLU A 192 -14.71 -24.86 -4.11
C GLU A 192 -14.54 -24.75 -2.60
N LYS A 193 -15.53 -24.14 -1.97
CA LYS A 193 -15.55 -23.89 -0.53
C LYS A 193 -15.22 -25.15 0.29
N GLN A 194 -15.81 -26.29 -0.08
CA GLN A 194 -15.63 -27.57 0.63
C GLN A 194 -14.18 -28.06 0.64
N HIS A 195 -13.39 -27.77 -0.41
CA HIS A 195 -11.99 -28.15 -0.52
C HIS A 195 -11.11 -27.15 0.21
N MET A 196 -11.31 -25.85 -0.02
CA MET A 196 -10.52 -24.80 0.62
C MET A 196 -10.68 -24.79 2.15
N GLU A 197 -11.87 -25.10 2.68
CA GLU A 197 -12.12 -25.24 4.13
C GLU A 197 -11.40 -26.44 4.77
N LYS A 198 -10.86 -27.37 3.97
CA LYS A 198 -10.01 -28.47 4.44
C LYS A 198 -8.53 -28.16 4.24
N ILE A 199 -8.15 -27.69 3.04
CA ILE A 199 -6.75 -27.47 2.65
C ILE A 199 -6.14 -26.35 3.48
N VAL A 200 -6.73 -25.15 3.44
CA VAL A 200 -6.14 -23.95 4.06
C VAL A 200 -5.98 -24.11 5.59
N PRO A 201 -6.99 -24.53 6.36
CA PRO A 201 -6.81 -24.74 7.79
C PRO A 201 -5.78 -25.80 8.14
N SER A 202 -5.65 -26.86 7.33
CA SER A 202 -4.65 -27.92 7.55
C SER A 202 -3.22 -27.41 7.39
N LEU A 203 -2.98 -26.52 6.41
CA LEU A 203 -1.69 -25.89 6.22
C LEU A 203 -1.38 -24.91 7.38
N LEU A 204 -2.35 -24.04 7.74
CA LEU A 204 -2.19 -23.09 8.83
C LEU A 204 -1.94 -23.77 10.19
N PHE A 205 -2.63 -24.87 10.48
CA PHE A 205 -2.42 -25.65 11.69
C PHE A 205 -0.98 -26.14 11.84
N ASN A 206 -0.37 -26.61 10.75
CA ASN A 206 1.02 -27.05 10.76
C ASN A 206 2.02 -25.90 10.81
N MET A 207 1.69 -24.75 10.21
CA MET A 207 2.51 -23.54 10.30
C MET A 207 2.60 -22.98 11.73
N GLN A 208 1.51 -23.08 12.51
CA GLN A 208 1.48 -22.66 13.92
C GLN A 208 2.48 -23.41 14.81
N SER A 209 2.77 -24.66 14.47
CA SER A 209 3.63 -25.56 15.27
C SER A 209 5.13 -25.28 15.10
N GLY A 210 5.51 -24.42 14.16
CA GLY A 210 6.89 -24.08 13.84
C GLY A 210 7.33 -22.71 14.34
N PRO A 211 8.65 -22.44 14.32
CA PRO A 211 9.15 -21.09 14.55
C PRO A 211 8.68 -20.15 13.43
N LEU A 212 8.31 -18.93 13.78
CA LEU A 212 8.05 -17.88 12.81
C LEU A 212 9.41 -17.38 12.30
N THR A 213 9.89 -17.97 11.22
CA THR A 213 11.16 -17.59 10.59
C THR A 213 11.03 -16.28 9.83
N SER A 214 12.15 -15.55 9.67
CA SER A 214 12.21 -14.41 8.77
C SER A 214 11.96 -14.87 7.33
N ILE A 215 11.19 -14.11 6.57
CA ILE A 215 10.78 -14.47 5.19
C ILE A 215 11.98 -14.51 4.22
N GLU A 216 13.10 -13.91 4.63
CA GLU A 216 14.33 -13.76 3.87
C GLU A 216 15.30 -14.96 3.98
N GLU A 217 15.04 -15.88 4.95
CA GLU A 217 15.84 -17.10 5.06
C GLU A 217 15.34 -18.15 4.07
N ASP A 218 16.24 -18.73 3.29
CA ASP A 218 15.98 -19.89 2.43
C ASP A 218 15.58 -21.11 3.29
N ILE A 219 14.28 -21.20 3.57
CA ILE A 219 13.73 -22.31 4.33
C ILE A 219 13.76 -23.55 3.46
N ASN A 220 14.60 -24.52 3.83
CA ASN A 220 14.55 -25.81 3.17
C ASN A 220 13.19 -26.49 3.51
N PRO A 221 12.25 -26.59 2.55
CA PRO A 221 10.91 -27.15 2.80
C PRO A 221 10.95 -28.62 3.20
N ALA A 222 12.09 -29.27 3.02
CA ALA A 222 12.28 -30.67 3.42
C ALA A 222 12.57 -30.87 4.92
N SER A 223 12.74 -29.80 5.72
CA SER A 223 13.21 -29.92 7.09
C SER A 223 12.11 -30.17 8.12
N THR A 224 10.96 -29.51 8.00
CA THR A 224 9.87 -29.60 8.99
C THR A 224 8.48 -29.56 8.34
N PRO A 225 7.44 -30.11 8.98
CA PRO A 225 6.05 -29.96 8.50
C PRO A 225 5.62 -28.50 8.36
N SER A 226 6.09 -27.61 9.24
CA SER A 226 5.77 -26.19 9.22
C SER A 226 6.34 -25.51 7.96
N ALA A 227 7.63 -25.74 7.67
CA ALA A 227 8.27 -25.17 6.48
C ALA A 227 7.64 -25.67 5.18
N LEU A 228 7.28 -26.96 5.13
CA LEU A 228 6.59 -27.52 3.99
C LEU A 228 5.18 -26.94 3.84
N ALA A 229 4.43 -26.77 4.93
CA ALA A 229 3.09 -26.17 4.91
C ALA A 229 3.12 -24.72 4.40
N GLU A 230 4.12 -23.95 4.82
CA GLU A 230 4.34 -22.60 4.30
C GLU A 230 4.64 -22.61 2.79
N SER A 231 5.53 -23.49 2.34
CA SER A 231 5.84 -23.64 0.92
C SER A 231 4.60 -24.02 0.09
N VAL A 232 3.76 -24.92 0.60
CA VAL A 232 2.52 -25.34 -0.08
C VAL A 232 1.47 -24.22 -0.08
N LEU A 233 1.37 -23.42 0.98
CA LEU A 233 0.51 -22.24 1.00
C LEU A 233 0.96 -21.20 -0.04
N ARG A 234 2.27 -20.95 -0.15
CA ARG A 234 2.84 -20.08 -1.20
C ARG A 234 2.47 -20.60 -2.59
N GLU A 235 2.65 -21.90 -2.83
CA GLU A 235 2.33 -22.54 -4.11
C GLU A 235 0.83 -22.45 -4.42
N LEU A 236 -0.06 -22.64 -3.44
CA LEU A 236 -1.51 -22.52 -3.61
C LEU A 236 -1.90 -21.09 -4.01
N VAL A 237 -1.40 -20.09 -3.27
CA VAL A 237 -1.73 -18.68 -3.48
C VAL A 237 -1.18 -18.18 -4.83
N SER A 238 0.05 -18.58 -5.22
CA SER A 238 0.66 -18.17 -6.49
C SER A 238 -0.12 -18.67 -7.73
N ARG A 239 -0.86 -19.77 -7.59
CA ARG A 239 -1.68 -20.36 -8.66
C ARG A 239 -3.12 -19.84 -8.67
N ALA A 240 -3.55 -19.09 -7.64
CA ALA A 240 -4.90 -18.56 -7.55
C ALA A 240 -5.13 -17.46 -8.58
N SER A 241 -6.17 -17.61 -9.42
CA SER A 241 -6.67 -16.51 -10.26
C SER A 241 -7.47 -15.52 -9.42
N PHE A 242 -7.80 -14.35 -9.99
CA PHE A 242 -8.55 -13.29 -9.32
C PHE A 242 -9.83 -13.79 -8.62
N SER A 243 -10.60 -14.65 -9.29
CA SER A 243 -11.86 -15.21 -8.75
C SER A 243 -11.63 -16.15 -7.56
N HIS A 244 -10.46 -16.78 -7.45
CA HIS A 244 -10.16 -17.82 -6.48
C HIS A 244 -9.49 -17.32 -5.20
N ILE A 245 -8.93 -16.10 -5.21
CA ILE A 245 -8.23 -15.54 -4.02
C ILE A 245 -9.15 -15.48 -2.81
N ARG A 246 -10.40 -15.03 -2.98
CA ARG A 246 -11.38 -14.97 -1.88
C ARG A 246 -11.72 -16.36 -1.33
N ALA A 247 -11.65 -17.40 -2.17
CA ALA A 247 -11.87 -18.79 -1.72
C ALA A 247 -10.76 -19.26 -0.77
N VAL A 248 -9.53 -18.78 -0.94
CA VAL A 248 -8.40 -19.05 -0.04
C VAL A 248 -8.47 -18.18 1.22
N LEU A 249 -8.77 -16.88 1.07
CA LEU A 249 -8.77 -15.94 2.20
C LEU A 249 -9.87 -16.22 3.22
N LYS A 250 -11.05 -16.63 2.79
CA LYS A 250 -12.17 -16.88 3.69
C LYS A 250 -11.90 -17.99 4.73
N PRO A 251 -11.42 -19.18 4.36
CA PRO A 251 -11.03 -20.22 5.34
C PRO A 251 -9.84 -19.78 6.20
N LEU A 252 -8.91 -18.97 5.66
CA LEU A 252 -7.78 -18.39 6.40
C LEU A 252 -8.29 -17.51 7.55
N LEU A 253 -9.15 -16.53 7.25
CA LEU A 253 -9.76 -15.66 8.26
C LEU A 253 -10.56 -16.46 9.29
N THR A 254 -11.38 -17.42 8.84
CA THR A 254 -12.13 -18.30 9.73
C THR A 254 -11.23 -19.11 10.65
N HIS A 255 -10.06 -19.55 10.18
CA HIS A 255 -9.09 -20.25 11.00
C HIS A 255 -8.48 -19.34 12.07
N LEU A 256 -8.10 -18.11 11.72
CA LEU A 256 -7.60 -17.12 12.68
C LEU A 256 -8.63 -16.80 13.76
N ASP A 257 -9.90 -16.67 13.39
CA ASP A 257 -11.00 -16.41 14.34
C ASP A 257 -11.23 -17.61 15.29
N ARG A 258 -11.28 -18.82 14.75
CA ARG A 258 -11.58 -20.03 15.55
C ARG A 258 -10.49 -20.40 16.55
N HIS A 259 -9.26 -20.04 16.26
CA HIS A 259 -8.10 -20.40 17.09
C HIS A 259 -7.54 -19.19 17.86
N ASP A 260 -8.29 -18.07 17.92
CA ASP A 260 -7.91 -16.83 18.65
C ASP A 260 -6.51 -16.29 18.26
N LEU A 261 -6.13 -16.40 16.98
CA LEU A 261 -4.79 -16.08 16.49
C LEU A 261 -4.58 -14.61 16.15
N TRP A 262 -5.57 -13.77 16.44
CA TRP A 262 -5.43 -12.35 16.32
C TRP A 262 -4.62 -11.73 17.46
N VAL A 263 -4.59 -12.35 18.64
CA VAL A 263 -3.87 -11.82 19.82
C VAL A 263 -3.03 -12.95 20.46
N PRO A 264 -1.68 -12.90 20.30
CA PRO A 264 -0.84 -11.93 19.60
C PRO A 264 -0.92 -12.06 18.06
N ASN A 265 -0.81 -10.93 17.37
CA ASN A 265 -1.02 -10.86 15.92
C ASN A 265 0.17 -11.31 15.05
N LYS A 266 1.25 -11.81 15.66
CA LYS A 266 2.48 -12.21 14.94
C LYS A 266 2.21 -13.27 13.86
N PHE A 267 1.42 -14.29 14.17
CA PHE A 267 1.08 -15.33 13.22
C PHE A 267 0.21 -14.80 12.07
N ALA A 268 -0.78 -13.97 12.38
CA ALA A 268 -1.63 -13.34 11.35
C ALA A 268 -0.80 -12.46 10.41
N ILE A 269 0.09 -11.62 10.95
CA ILE A 269 0.99 -10.77 10.13
C ILE A 269 1.87 -11.65 9.24
N HIS A 270 2.48 -12.71 9.78
CA HIS A 270 3.33 -13.62 9.02
C HIS A 270 2.55 -14.30 7.89
N THR A 271 1.38 -14.84 8.18
CA THR A 271 0.52 -15.52 7.20
C THR A 271 0.10 -14.57 6.06
N PHE A 272 -0.37 -13.36 6.39
CA PHE A 272 -0.76 -12.40 5.36
C PHE A 272 0.43 -11.87 4.54
N ARG A 273 1.63 -11.74 5.14
CA ARG A 273 2.85 -11.43 4.37
C ARG A 273 3.17 -12.52 3.36
N ILE A 274 3.05 -13.81 3.75
CA ILE A 274 3.20 -14.93 2.82
C ILE A 274 2.22 -14.81 1.67
N VAL A 275 0.95 -14.55 1.97
CA VAL A 275 -0.08 -14.36 0.95
C VAL A 275 0.29 -13.22 0.00
N MET A 276 0.69 -12.06 0.52
CA MET A 276 1.00 -10.87 -0.29
C MET A 276 2.23 -11.06 -1.19
N ILE A 277 3.26 -11.76 -0.71
CA ILE A 277 4.46 -12.05 -1.51
C ILE A 277 4.19 -13.09 -2.59
N SER A 278 3.24 -14.00 -2.34
CA SER A 278 2.93 -15.12 -3.24
C SER A 278 1.86 -14.82 -4.27
N ILE A 279 0.99 -13.86 -3.99
CA ILE A 279 -0.09 -13.46 -4.90
C ILE A 279 0.46 -12.66 -6.08
N GLN A 280 -0.20 -12.74 -7.23
CA GLN A 280 0.13 -11.84 -8.34
C GLN A 280 -0.15 -10.38 -7.92
N PRO A 281 0.79 -9.43 -8.15
CA PRO A 281 0.70 -8.07 -7.64
C PRO A 281 -0.63 -7.36 -7.96
N GLN A 282 -1.15 -7.58 -9.15
CA GLN A 282 -2.43 -7.02 -9.61
C GLN A 282 -3.66 -7.43 -8.77
N TYR A 283 -3.54 -8.48 -7.95
CA TYR A 283 -4.63 -9.00 -7.11
C TYR A 283 -4.47 -8.64 -5.63
N SER A 284 -3.39 -7.96 -5.25
CA SER A 284 -3.08 -7.56 -3.88
C SER A 284 -4.21 -6.76 -3.23
N TYR A 285 -4.89 -5.93 -4.02
CA TYR A 285 -6.06 -5.17 -3.59
C TYR A 285 -7.18 -6.04 -3.01
N THR A 286 -7.44 -7.22 -3.59
CA THR A 286 -8.49 -8.14 -3.10
C THR A 286 -8.22 -8.63 -1.69
N VAL A 287 -6.94 -8.76 -1.31
CA VAL A 287 -6.55 -9.13 0.06
C VAL A 287 -6.90 -8.02 1.03
N VAL A 288 -6.57 -6.77 0.68
CA VAL A 288 -6.89 -5.58 1.48
C VAL A 288 -8.40 -5.45 1.65
N GLU A 289 -9.17 -5.53 0.56
CA GLU A 289 -10.63 -5.44 0.58
C GLU A 289 -11.27 -6.54 1.46
N THR A 290 -10.78 -7.76 1.34
CA THR A 290 -11.29 -8.89 2.14
C THR A 290 -10.99 -8.70 3.62
N LEU A 291 -9.80 -8.18 3.97
CA LEU A 291 -9.42 -7.91 5.35
C LEU A 291 -10.19 -6.71 5.93
N MET A 292 -10.47 -5.69 5.13
CA MET A 292 -11.34 -4.57 5.53
C MET A 292 -12.78 -5.03 5.78
N ALA A 293 -13.34 -5.85 4.88
CA ALA A 293 -14.66 -6.44 5.09
C ALA A 293 -14.71 -7.33 6.36
N HIS A 294 -13.60 -7.99 6.68
CA HIS A 294 -13.48 -8.75 7.92
C HIS A 294 -13.43 -7.84 9.16
N LEU A 295 -12.76 -6.69 9.08
CA LEU A 295 -12.78 -5.67 10.13
C LEU A 295 -14.20 -5.13 10.37
N ASP A 296 -14.97 -4.90 9.30
CA ASP A 296 -16.39 -4.49 9.37
C ASP A 296 -17.23 -5.55 10.11
N GLN A 297 -17.06 -6.82 9.75
CA GLN A 297 -17.78 -7.95 10.39
C GLN A 297 -17.46 -8.05 11.88
N ASN A 298 -16.23 -7.72 12.26
CA ASN A 298 -15.76 -7.70 13.64
C ASN A 298 -15.99 -6.38 14.38
N SER A 299 -16.83 -5.49 13.87
CA SER A 299 -17.13 -4.18 14.49
C SER A 299 -17.65 -4.27 15.93
N SER A 300 -18.34 -5.35 16.28
CA SER A 300 -18.86 -5.64 17.63
C SER A 300 -17.92 -6.51 18.47
N SER A 301 -16.81 -6.98 17.93
CA SER A 301 -15.86 -7.84 18.63
C SER A 301 -15.03 -7.07 19.68
N SER A 302 -14.27 -7.80 20.48
CA SER A 302 -13.36 -7.24 21.50
C SER A 302 -12.46 -6.15 20.90
N PRO A 303 -12.23 -5.03 21.61
CA PRO A 303 -11.33 -3.96 21.16
C PRO A 303 -9.94 -4.46 20.77
N LYS A 304 -9.39 -5.45 21.48
CA LYS A 304 -8.08 -6.06 21.20
C LYS A 304 -8.03 -6.74 19.85
N ILE A 305 -9.09 -7.48 19.49
CA ILE A 305 -9.19 -8.16 18.19
C ILE A 305 -9.28 -7.12 17.07
N LYS A 306 -10.13 -6.10 17.20
CA LYS A 306 -10.23 -5.01 16.22
C LYS A 306 -8.91 -4.29 16.00
N THR A 307 -8.22 -3.95 17.08
CA THR A 307 -6.90 -3.32 17.02
C THR A 307 -5.90 -4.22 16.30
N SER A 308 -5.90 -5.52 16.61
CA SER A 308 -5.00 -6.48 15.97
C SER A 308 -5.27 -6.62 14.47
N ILE A 309 -6.54 -6.71 14.06
CA ILE A 309 -6.92 -6.74 12.64
C ILE A 309 -6.47 -5.44 11.95
N ALA A 310 -6.69 -4.28 12.57
CA ALA A 310 -6.25 -2.98 12.03
C ALA A 310 -4.72 -2.88 11.90
N VAL A 311 -3.96 -3.42 12.85
CA VAL A 311 -2.48 -3.50 12.77
C VAL A 311 -2.03 -4.41 11.63
N VAL A 312 -2.67 -5.58 11.48
CA VAL A 312 -2.38 -6.48 10.34
C VAL A 312 -2.70 -5.77 9.03
N LEU A 313 -3.86 -5.11 8.94
CA LEU A 313 -4.27 -4.34 7.77
C LEU A 313 -3.24 -3.25 7.42
N SER A 314 -2.76 -2.49 8.41
CA SER A 314 -1.72 -1.46 8.21
C SER A 314 -0.45 -2.05 7.57
N LYS A 315 0.02 -3.21 8.06
CA LYS A 315 1.21 -3.89 7.52
C LYS A 315 1.00 -4.43 6.10
N ILE A 316 -0.21 -4.88 5.78
CA ILE A 316 -0.55 -5.44 4.47
C ILE A 316 -0.78 -4.35 3.44
N ILE A 317 -1.42 -3.24 3.83
CA ILE A 317 -1.60 -2.08 2.96
C ILE A 317 -0.26 -1.54 2.47
N ALA A 318 0.77 -1.50 3.32
CA ALA A 318 2.11 -1.08 2.92
C ALA A 318 2.69 -1.91 1.77
N ILE A 319 2.35 -3.20 1.69
CA ILE A 319 2.80 -4.09 0.60
C ILE A 319 1.91 -3.93 -0.64
N ALA A 320 0.59 -3.74 -0.46
CA ALA A 320 -0.39 -3.70 -1.55
C ALA A 320 -0.44 -2.37 -2.29
N ALA A 321 -0.05 -1.27 -1.64
CA ALA A 321 -0.34 0.09 -2.11
C ALA A 321 0.31 0.45 -3.44
N GLY A 322 1.47 -0.15 -3.78
CA GLY A 322 2.16 0.11 -5.05
C GLY A 322 1.39 -0.32 -6.31
N GLU A 323 0.44 -1.24 -6.17
CA GLU A 323 -0.30 -1.84 -7.27
C GLU A 323 -1.76 -1.36 -7.37
N SER A 324 -2.20 -0.54 -6.40
CA SER A 324 -3.60 -0.07 -6.33
C SER A 324 -3.81 1.17 -7.17
N VAL A 325 -4.56 1.08 -8.26
CA VAL A 325 -4.86 2.21 -9.17
C VAL A 325 -6.39 2.36 -9.31
N GLY A 326 -6.89 3.60 -9.18
CA GLY A 326 -8.23 3.97 -9.57
C GLY A 326 -9.29 4.00 -8.46
N PRO A 327 -10.57 3.73 -8.77
CA PRO A 327 -11.71 3.90 -7.85
C PRO A 327 -11.57 3.17 -6.53
N SER A 328 -10.90 2.03 -6.53
CA SER A 328 -10.62 1.22 -5.37
C SER A 328 -9.77 1.93 -4.29
N ALA A 329 -8.89 2.84 -4.70
CA ALA A 329 -8.09 3.63 -3.75
C ALA A 329 -8.98 4.55 -2.88
N LEU A 330 -9.96 5.21 -3.49
CA LEU A 330 -10.92 6.06 -2.77
C LEU A 330 -11.82 5.25 -1.83
N ASP A 331 -12.20 4.03 -2.23
CA ASP A 331 -12.99 3.14 -1.38
C ASP A 331 -12.24 2.74 -0.12
N ILE A 332 -10.95 2.40 -0.24
CA ILE A 332 -10.09 2.09 0.92
C ILE A 332 -10.01 3.29 1.87
N ILE A 333 -9.70 4.48 1.34
CA ILE A 333 -9.58 5.70 2.14
C ILE A 333 -10.90 6.00 2.85
N ASN A 334 -12.00 5.95 2.12
CA ASN A 334 -13.33 6.23 2.67
C ASN A 334 -13.70 5.24 3.79
N ASN A 335 -13.41 3.95 3.61
CA ASN A 335 -13.65 2.93 4.61
C ASN A 335 -12.79 3.17 5.86
N LEU A 336 -11.49 3.44 5.72
CA LEU A 336 -10.61 3.76 6.85
C LEU A 336 -11.10 5.00 7.63
N LEU A 337 -11.51 6.06 6.92
CA LEU A 337 -12.07 7.26 7.55
C LEU A 337 -13.42 7.00 8.23
N ASN A 338 -14.25 6.10 7.69
CA ASN A 338 -15.50 5.70 8.33
C ASN A 338 -15.25 4.90 9.61
N HIS A 339 -14.27 4.01 9.63
CA HIS A 339 -13.85 3.33 10.86
C HIS A 339 -13.34 4.31 11.91
N LEU A 340 -12.54 5.31 11.52
CA LEU A 340 -12.08 6.38 12.41
C LEU A 340 -13.26 7.17 12.99
N ARG A 341 -14.23 7.58 12.18
CA ARG A 341 -15.44 8.28 12.63
C ARG A 341 -16.30 7.44 13.58
N THR A 342 -16.45 6.15 13.26
CA THR A 342 -17.23 5.24 14.09
C THR A 342 -16.54 5.00 15.44
N SER A 343 -15.20 4.93 15.46
CA SER A 343 -14.41 4.75 16.69
C SER A 343 -14.63 5.90 17.68
N VAL A 344 -14.80 7.14 17.20
CA VAL A 344 -15.09 8.31 18.04
C VAL A 344 -16.47 8.20 18.69
N LYS A 345 -17.49 7.79 17.93
CA LYS A 345 -18.87 7.66 18.43
C LYS A 345 -19.03 6.55 19.48
N MET A 346 -18.20 5.49 19.40
CA MET A 346 -18.23 4.38 20.35
C MET A 346 -17.40 4.63 21.60
N GLN A 347 -16.60 5.69 21.63
CA GLN A 347 -15.69 6.00 22.73
C GLN A 347 -16.42 6.77 23.83
N GLN A 348 -17.17 6.08 24.69
CA GLN A 348 -17.77 6.70 25.87
C GLN A 348 -16.77 6.93 27.01
N GLU A 349 -15.62 6.23 27.02
CA GLU A 349 -14.53 6.38 27.97
C GLU A 349 -13.18 6.32 27.24
N SER A 350 -12.18 7.09 27.74
CA SER A 350 -10.81 7.11 27.19
C SER A 350 -10.10 5.77 27.43
N SER A 351 -10.38 4.77 26.62
CA SER A 351 -9.70 3.49 26.66
C SER A 351 -8.38 3.56 25.88
N PRO A 352 -7.24 3.12 26.44
CA PRO A 352 -5.97 3.04 25.72
C PRO A 352 -6.07 2.15 24.47
N GLU A 353 -6.95 1.16 24.49
CA GLU A 353 -7.18 0.25 23.36
C GLU A 353 -7.87 0.97 22.18
N ALA A 354 -8.77 1.92 22.45
CA ALA A 354 -9.40 2.74 21.42
C ALA A 354 -8.38 3.66 20.75
N THR A 355 -7.45 4.22 21.50
CA THR A 355 -6.34 5.04 20.98
C THR A 355 -5.44 4.21 20.06
N LEU A 356 -5.04 3.01 20.48
CA LEU A 356 -4.23 2.11 19.67
C LEU A 356 -4.94 1.69 18.36
N TYR A 357 -6.25 1.49 18.41
CA TYR A 357 -7.06 1.20 17.22
C TYR A 357 -7.05 2.37 16.24
N GLN A 358 -7.27 3.59 16.73
CA GLN A 358 -7.22 4.81 15.93
C GLN A 358 -5.83 5.02 15.32
N GLU A 359 -4.77 4.83 16.09
CA GLU A 359 -3.38 4.93 15.60
C GLU A 359 -3.09 3.88 14.51
N ALA A 360 -3.57 2.65 14.67
CA ALA A 360 -3.40 1.61 13.64
C ALA A 360 -4.08 1.99 12.31
N LEU A 361 -5.29 2.57 12.36
CA LEU A 361 -5.99 3.05 11.17
C LEU A 361 -5.32 4.27 10.53
N ILE A 362 -4.85 5.23 11.35
CA ILE A 362 -4.09 6.39 10.86
C ILE A 362 -2.79 5.95 10.18
N ASN A 363 -2.09 4.98 10.77
CA ASN A 363 -0.89 4.42 10.16
C ASN A 363 -1.21 3.67 8.85
N ALA A 364 -2.32 2.91 8.81
CA ALA A 364 -2.77 2.25 7.58
C ALA A 364 -3.03 3.27 6.45
N LEU A 365 -3.65 4.39 6.76
CA LEU A 365 -3.91 5.46 5.80
C LEU A 365 -2.61 6.12 5.31
N GLY A 366 -1.66 6.37 6.21
CA GLY A 366 -0.35 6.92 5.86
C GLY A 366 0.48 5.98 4.98
N GLU A 367 0.52 4.70 5.32
CA GLU A 367 1.22 3.68 4.52
C GLU A 367 0.57 3.50 3.14
N PHE A 368 -0.75 3.54 3.08
CA PHE A 368 -1.46 3.51 1.81
C PHE A 368 -1.08 4.71 0.92
N ALA A 369 -1.11 5.92 1.49
CA ALA A 369 -0.76 7.14 0.77
C ALA A 369 0.70 7.18 0.32
N ASN A 370 1.63 6.55 1.06
CA ASN A 370 3.07 6.59 0.76
C ASN A 370 3.39 6.10 -0.66
N HIS A 371 2.71 5.06 -1.12
CA HIS A 371 2.96 4.44 -2.42
C HIS A 371 2.24 5.11 -3.60
N HIS A 372 1.41 6.12 -3.33
CA HIS A 372 0.71 6.85 -4.37
C HIS A 372 1.56 8.01 -4.90
N PRO A 373 1.43 8.39 -6.18
CA PRO A 373 2.08 9.57 -6.73
C PRO A 373 1.57 10.84 -6.04
N ASP A 374 2.40 11.88 -6.01
CA ASP A 374 2.13 13.10 -5.23
C ASP A 374 0.82 13.80 -5.60
N TYR A 375 0.40 13.77 -6.87
CA TYR A 375 -0.88 14.34 -7.26
C TYR A 375 -2.08 13.63 -6.61
N GLN A 376 -2.00 12.30 -6.38
CA GLN A 376 -3.04 11.56 -5.66
C GLN A 376 -2.98 11.84 -4.16
N LYS A 377 -1.78 12.03 -3.59
CA LYS A 377 -1.64 12.43 -2.17
C LYS A 377 -2.33 13.75 -1.89
N ILE A 378 -2.26 14.72 -2.82
CA ILE A 378 -3.00 15.99 -2.70
C ILE A 378 -4.51 15.75 -2.70
N GLU A 379 -5.03 14.92 -3.60
CA GLU A 379 -6.45 14.57 -3.63
C GLU A 379 -6.91 13.88 -2.32
N ILE A 380 -6.08 12.99 -1.78
CA ILE A 380 -6.31 12.35 -0.49
C ILE A 380 -6.36 13.41 0.64
N MET A 381 -5.40 14.33 0.67
CA MET A 381 -5.36 15.40 1.66
C MET A 381 -6.58 16.33 1.54
N LEU A 382 -6.98 16.69 0.32
CA LEU A 382 -8.20 17.45 0.05
C LEU A 382 -9.44 16.71 0.52
N PHE A 383 -9.53 15.42 0.28
CA PHE A 383 -10.64 14.61 0.74
C PHE A 383 -10.73 14.58 2.28
N ILE A 384 -9.60 14.39 2.97
CA ILE A 384 -9.55 14.37 4.43
C ILE A 384 -9.96 15.73 5.00
N ILE A 385 -9.38 16.84 4.52
CA ILE A 385 -9.63 18.18 5.09
C ILE A 385 -11.09 18.61 4.92
N ASN A 386 -11.73 18.24 3.81
CA ASN A 386 -13.14 18.53 3.56
C ASN A 386 -14.09 17.72 4.47
N THR A 387 -13.60 16.67 5.13
CA THR A 387 -14.37 15.85 6.07
C THR A 387 -14.20 16.27 7.52
N VAL A 388 -13.30 17.23 7.81
CA VAL A 388 -13.08 17.77 9.15
C VAL A 388 -14.33 18.53 9.60
N PRO A 389 -14.88 18.26 10.81
CA PRO A 389 -16.02 19.02 11.37
C PRO A 389 -15.75 20.53 11.44
N ASP A 390 -16.80 21.33 11.31
CA ASP A 390 -16.65 22.79 11.41
C ASP A 390 -16.16 23.21 12.82
N LEU A 391 -15.29 24.22 12.87
CA LEU A 391 -14.71 24.78 14.09
C LEU A 391 -15.75 25.40 15.07
N SER A 392 -16.97 25.65 14.60
CA SER A 392 -18.08 26.08 15.46
C SER A 392 -18.61 24.99 16.37
N LYS A 393 -18.34 23.71 16.03
CA LYS A 393 -18.73 22.55 16.83
C LYS A 393 -17.67 22.30 17.91
N THR A 394 -18.08 22.41 19.17
CA THR A 394 -17.21 22.28 20.36
C THR A 394 -17.48 21.03 21.18
N SER A 395 -18.25 20.06 20.65
CA SER A 395 -18.46 18.81 21.36
C SER A 395 -17.13 18.04 21.50
N LYS A 396 -16.98 17.28 22.58
CA LYS A 396 -15.76 16.48 22.80
C LYS A 396 -15.50 15.52 21.65
N ASP A 397 -16.55 14.94 21.08
CA ASP A 397 -16.47 14.01 19.97
C ASP A 397 -16.01 14.70 18.68
N ASP A 398 -16.53 15.91 18.41
CA ASP A 398 -16.10 16.70 17.24
C ASP A 398 -14.63 17.12 17.35
N LEU A 399 -14.18 17.54 18.55
CA LEU A 399 -12.76 17.89 18.79
C LEU A 399 -11.83 16.68 18.63
N LEU A 400 -12.24 15.51 19.16
CA LEU A 400 -11.51 14.27 18.99
C LEU A 400 -11.44 13.88 17.51
N LEU A 401 -12.57 13.96 16.79
CA LEU A 401 -12.62 13.68 15.36
C LEU A 401 -11.74 14.65 14.54
N GLN A 402 -11.74 15.96 14.87
CA GLN A 402 -10.84 16.93 14.27
C GLN A 402 -9.37 16.51 14.46
N SER A 403 -8.99 16.16 15.71
CA SER A 403 -7.64 15.74 16.02
C SER A 403 -7.23 14.48 15.24
N ILE A 404 -8.10 13.48 15.16
CA ILE A 404 -7.83 12.22 14.43
C ILE A 404 -7.68 12.48 12.92
N LEU A 405 -8.55 13.28 12.33
CA LEU A 405 -8.49 13.60 10.90
C LEU A 405 -7.26 14.46 10.56
N LEU A 406 -6.88 15.40 11.42
CA LEU A 406 -5.65 16.18 11.24
C LEU A 406 -4.39 15.32 11.41
N LYS A 407 -4.37 14.37 12.34
CA LYS A 407 -3.28 13.37 12.43
C LYS A 407 -3.20 12.49 11.18
N SER A 408 -4.35 12.09 10.63
CA SER A 408 -4.40 11.36 9.37
C SER A 408 -3.85 12.19 8.21
N LEU A 409 -4.23 13.45 8.14
CA LEU A 409 -3.72 14.41 7.17
C LEU A 409 -2.20 14.61 7.27
N LEU A 410 -1.70 14.76 8.50
CA LEU A 410 -0.26 14.86 8.78
C LEU A 410 0.49 13.62 8.30
N LYS A 411 -0.02 12.43 8.56
CA LYS A 411 0.61 11.17 8.10
C LYS A 411 0.72 11.09 6.58
N VAL A 412 -0.27 11.59 5.85
CA VAL A 412 -0.21 11.69 4.39
C VAL A 412 0.77 12.80 3.97
N GLY A 413 0.74 13.96 4.64
CA GLY A 413 1.58 15.11 4.35
C GLY A 413 3.08 14.83 4.50
N VAL A 414 3.47 14.08 5.53
CA VAL A 414 4.88 13.65 5.75
C VAL A 414 5.42 12.81 4.57
N GLN A 415 4.56 12.11 3.85
CA GLN A 415 4.95 11.30 2.69
C GLN A 415 4.91 12.08 1.37
N TYR A 416 4.50 13.34 1.40
CA TYR A 416 4.41 14.20 0.22
C TYR A 416 5.75 14.90 -0.05
N ARG A 417 6.22 14.86 -1.30
CA ARG A 417 7.42 15.62 -1.71
C ARG A 417 7.01 16.92 -2.37
N THR A 418 7.20 18.02 -1.67
CA THR A 418 6.88 19.34 -2.18
C THR A 418 7.86 19.77 -3.27
N THR A 419 7.40 19.82 -4.51
CA THR A 419 8.17 20.34 -5.65
C THR A 419 7.79 21.79 -5.98
N SER A 420 6.54 22.19 -5.74
CA SER A 420 5.99 23.53 -5.92
C SER A 420 4.92 23.79 -4.87
N TYR A 421 4.96 24.96 -4.25
CA TYR A 421 4.00 25.31 -3.20
C TYR A 421 2.59 25.57 -3.76
N GLU A 422 2.46 25.99 -4.99
CA GLU A 422 1.16 26.14 -5.63
C GLU A 422 0.42 24.78 -5.76
N LYS A 423 1.18 23.71 -6.03
CA LYS A 423 0.64 22.35 -6.07
C LYS A 423 0.39 21.78 -4.66
N ALA A 424 1.31 22.00 -3.73
CA ALA A 424 1.20 21.49 -2.36
C ALA A 424 0.06 22.18 -1.58
N PHE A 425 -0.21 23.47 -1.86
CA PHE A 425 -1.22 24.29 -1.20
C PHE A 425 -2.25 24.86 -2.18
N PRO A 426 -3.06 24.04 -2.86
CA PRO A 426 -4.16 24.57 -3.64
C PRO A 426 -5.11 25.37 -2.73
N ALA A 427 -5.81 26.36 -3.26
CA ALA A 427 -6.65 27.28 -2.48
C ALA A 427 -7.70 26.55 -1.62
N SER A 428 -8.26 25.46 -2.15
CA SER A 428 -9.24 24.59 -1.47
C SER A 428 -8.65 23.87 -0.25
N PHE A 429 -7.33 23.67 -0.19
CA PHE A 429 -6.61 23.08 0.92
C PHE A 429 -6.07 24.13 1.89
N LEU A 430 -5.49 25.19 1.36
CA LEU A 430 -4.83 26.24 2.17
C LEU A 430 -5.84 27.04 3.01
N GLN A 431 -7.01 27.37 2.47
CA GLN A 431 -8.01 28.19 3.19
C GLN A 431 -8.53 27.51 4.46
N PRO A 432 -8.96 26.25 4.45
CA PRO A 432 -9.31 25.52 5.67
C PRO A 432 -8.15 25.43 6.67
N LEU A 433 -6.91 25.18 6.22
CA LEU A 433 -5.74 25.15 7.11
C LEU A 433 -5.51 26.48 7.81
N MET A 434 -5.54 27.61 7.09
CA MET A 434 -5.40 28.94 7.68
C MET A 434 -6.54 29.27 8.67
N LYS A 435 -7.76 28.78 8.42
CA LYS A 435 -8.89 28.90 9.37
C LYS A 435 -8.61 28.10 10.65
N MET A 436 -8.10 26.86 10.50
CA MET A 436 -7.78 25.98 11.63
C MET A 436 -6.53 26.43 12.39
N ALA A 437 -5.57 27.10 11.76
CA ALA A 437 -4.43 27.74 12.44
C ALA A 437 -4.85 28.80 13.46
N ARG A 438 -6.08 29.32 13.36
CA ARG A 438 -6.70 30.29 14.28
C ARG A 438 -7.75 29.66 15.20
N ALA A 439 -7.87 28.33 15.20
CA ALA A 439 -8.89 27.62 15.98
C ALA A 439 -8.76 27.95 17.49
N PRO A 440 -9.85 27.88 18.25
CA PRO A 440 -9.79 28.11 19.70
C PRO A 440 -9.02 27.02 20.43
N HIS A 441 -9.05 25.78 19.94
CA HIS A 441 -8.44 24.62 20.57
C HIS A 441 -6.93 24.51 20.27
N PRO A 442 -6.02 24.47 21.28
CA PRO A 442 -4.58 24.44 21.11
C PRO A 442 -4.07 23.27 20.26
N GLN A 443 -4.56 22.06 20.55
CA GLN A 443 -4.14 20.84 19.86
C GLN A 443 -4.43 20.90 18.34
N THR A 444 -5.56 21.50 17.94
CA THR A 444 -5.88 21.73 16.53
C THR A 444 -4.85 22.64 15.86
N ARG A 445 -4.47 23.74 16.53
CA ARG A 445 -3.45 24.68 16.01
C ARG A 445 -2.09 23.98 15.87
N MET A 446 -1.64 23.23 16.89
CA MET A 446 -0.37 22.52 16.84
C MET A 446 -0.32 21.50 15.68
N LEU A 447 -1.33 20.69 15.51
CA LEU A 447 -1.41 19.74 14.37
C LEU A 447 -1.37 20.44 13.01
N VAL A 448 -2.01 21.60 12.91
CA VAL A 448 -1.96 22.41 11.68
C VAL A 448 -0.55 22.95 11.43
N MET A 449 0.18 23.38 12.48
CA MET A 449 1.57 23.79 12.34
C MET A 449 2.46 22.63 11.88
N GLU A 450 2.28 21.42 12.43
CA GLU A 450 3.00 20.22 11.99
C GLU A 450 2.71 19.87 10.52
N ILE A 451 1.46 20.05 10.06
CA ILE A 451 1.09 19.87 8.64
C ILE A 451 1.77 20.90 7.77
N PHE A 452 1.80 22.18 8.19
CA PHE A 452 2.56 23.21 7.47
C PHE A 452 4.05 22.87 7.42
N GLN A 453 4.65 22.46 8.52
CA GLN A 453 6.06 22.06 8.58
C GLN A 453 6.35 20.90 7.63
N ALA A 454 5.52 19.85 7.63
CA ALA A 454 5.70 18.70 6.75
C ALA A 454 5.64 19.06 5.25
N LEU A 455 4.82 20.03 4.88
CA LEU A 455 4.64 20.43 3.47
C LEU A 455 5.56 21.56 3.04
N LEU A 456 6.03 22.42 3.98
CA LEU A 456 6.97 23.52 3.68
C LEU A 456 8.41 23.03 3.57
N ASP A 457 8.80 22.09 4.42
CA ASP A 457 10.19 21.63 4.54
C ASP A 457 10.62 20.74 3.37
N ARG A 458 11.20 21.34 2.34
CA ARG A 458 11.77 20.62 1.19
C ARG A 458 13.14 20.01 1.45
N HIS A 459 13.90 20.59 2.39
CA HIS A 459 15.31 20.34 2.57
C HIS A 459 15.63 19.64 3.90
N SER A 460 14.61 19.16 4.62
CA SER A 460 14.75 18.50 5.94
C SER A 460 15.35 19.40 7.03
N ASN A 461 15.06 20.71 6.95
CA ASN A 461 15.52 21.70 7.90
C ASN A 461 14.80 21.63 9.27
N ASN A 462 13.62 21.00 9.32
CA ASN A 462 12.78 20.96 10.52
C ASN A 462 13.52 20.35 11.73
N SER A 463 14.34 19.33 11.51
CA SER A 463 15.14 18.67 12.58
C SER A 463 16.24 19.58 13.14
N VAL A 464 16.72 20.56 12.38
CA VAL A 464 17.75 21.52 12.83
C VAL A 464 17.13 22.65 13.68
N LEU A 465 15.82 22.88 13.51
CA LEU A 465 15.04 23.93 14.18
C LEU A 465 14.40 23.48 15.50
N ASP A 466 14.73 22.29 16.02
CA ASP A 466 14.11 21.73 17.24
C ASP A 466 14.34 22.59 18.49
N VAL A 467 15.43 23.34 18.54
CA VAL A 467 15.77 24.21 19.67
C VAL A 467 15.90 25.67 19.22
N VAL A 468 15.15 26.53 19.87
CA VAL A 468 15.30 27.99 19.69
C VAL A 468 16.59 28.45 20.38
N ASN A 469 17.57 28.85 19.58
CA ASN A 469 18.87 29.29 20.10
C ASN A 469 19.48 30.39 19.23
N LEU A 470 20.55 31.00 19.73
CA LEU A 470 21.31 32.04 19.00
C LEU A 470 22.42 31.48 18.13
N SER A 471 22.56 30.15 18.05
CA SER A 471 23.53 29.54 17.15
C SER A 471 23.21 29.86 15.69
N ASN A 472 24.22 29.75 14.83
CA ASN A 472 24.01 29.98 13.40
C ASN A 472 23.32 28.79 12.69
N TYR A 473 22.66 27.89 13.44
CA TYR A 473 22.02 26.67 12.91
C TYR A 473 22.92 25.99 11.87
N PRO A 474 24.03 25.35 12.28
CA PRO A 474 24.87 24.62 11.35
C PRO A 474 24.08 23.47 10.75
N GLY A 475 24.13 23.31 9.43
CA GLY A 475 23.38 22.27 8.71
C GLY A 475 22.09 22.73 8.05
N LEU A 476 21.70 24.01 8.14
CA LEU A 476 20.57 24.51 7.33
C LEU A 476 20.93 24.43 5.85
N SER A 477 20.09 23.74 5.09
CA SER A 477 20.10 23.75 3.63
C SER A 477 19.22 24.89 3.11
N ILE A 478 19.85 25.84 2.40
CA ILE A 478 19.20 27.06 1.91
C ILE A 478 19.30 27.04 0.40
N GLU A 479 18.17 27.07 -0.29
CA GLU A 479 18.07 27.24 -1.73
C GLU A 479 17.20 28.47 -2.06
N PRO A 480 17.55 29.25 -3.10
CA PRO A 480 16.74 30.40 -3.49
C PRO A 480 15.37 29.94 -3.99
N PRO A 481 14.28 30.63 -3.63
CA PRO A 481 12.93 30.27 -4.06
C PRO A 481 12.78 30.40 -5.58
N SER A 482 12.03 29.47 -6.18
CA SER A 482 11.71 29.53 -7.61
C SER A 482 10.75 30.70 -7.93
N ARG A 483 10.65 31.06 -9.22
CA ARG A 483 9.67 32.05 -9.66
C ARG A 483 8.23 31.68 -9.29
N SER A 484 7.91 30.38 -9.36
CA SER A 484 6.60 29.86 -8.94
C SER A 484 6.35 30.09 -7.46
N ASP A 485 7.37 29.92 -6.62
CA ASP A 485 7.27 30.10 -5.17
C ASP A 485 7.11 31.56 -4.81
N ASN A 486 7.80 32.48 -5.52
CA ASN A 486 7.61 33.93 -5.36
C ASN A 486 6.16 34.34 -5.74
N MET A 487 5.61 33.79 -6.82
CA MET A 487 4.21 34.03 -7.18
C MET A 487 3.23 33.50 -6.11
N PHE A 488 3.50 32.35 -5.54
CA PHE A 488 2.73 31.81 -4.44
C PHE A 488 2.79 32.73 -3.21
N MET A 489 3.96 33.22 -2.83
CA MET A 489 4.13 34.16 -1.72
C MET A 489 3.39 35.48 -1.97
N HIS A 490 3.47 36.04 -3.15
CA HIS A 490 2.68 37.23 -3.49
C HIS A 490 1.18 37.03 -3.34
N LYS A 491 0.68 35.84 -3.70
CA LYS A 491 -0.76 35.56 -3.67
C LYS A 491 -1.28 35.19 -2.28
N TYR A 492 -0.51 34.42 -1.51
CA TYR A 492 -0.97 33.83 -0.26
C TYR A 492 -0.14 34.20 0.97
N GLY A 493 1.09 34.70 0.81
CA GLY A 493 2.05 34.92 1.89
C GLY A 493 1.49 35.77 3.02
N ALA A 494 0.90 36.93 2.69
CA ALA A 494 0.30 37.80 3.71
C ALA A 494 -0.81 37.14 4.53
N ARG A 495 -1.59 36.23 3.92
CA ARG A 495 -2.66 35.49 4.65
C ARG A 495 -2.07 34.43 5.55
N ILE A 496 -1.02 33.75 5.11
CA ILE A 496 -0.31 32.74 5.89
C ILE A 496 0.35 33.41 7.10
N MET A 497 1.10 34.49 6.88
CA MET A 497 1.78 35.24 7.95
C MET A 497 0.78 35.78 8.98
N GLN A 498 -0.36 36.32 8.53
CA GLN A 498 -1.42 36.79 9.43
C GLN A 498 -2.03 35.64 10.23
N ALA A 499 -2.21 34.47 9.62
CA ALA A 499 -2.74 33.30 10.34
C ALA A 499 -1.77 32.81 11.42
N LEU A 500 -0.46 32.87 11.18
CA LEU A 500 0.57 32.53 12.16
C LEU A 500 0.59 33.52 13.33
N ILE A 501 0.53 34.80 13.09
CA ILE A 501 0.46 35.85 14.13
C ILE A 501 -0.83 35.69 14.98
N ASP A 502 -1.98 35.52 14.33
CA ASP A 502 -3.26 35.31 15.03
C ASP A 502 -3.30 34.02 15.85
N GLY A 503 -2.57 32.97 15.41
CA GLY A 503 -2.51 31.69 16.08
C GLY A 503 -1.62 31.71 17.33
N ILE A 504 -0.39 32.21 17.21
CA ILE A 504 0.58 32.23 18.33
C ILE A 504 0.11 33.09 19.48
N ALA A 505 -0.63 34.16 19.19
CA ALA A 505 -1.17 35.05 20.23
C ALA A 505 -2.28 34.41 21.10
N LYS A 506 -2.75 33.20 20.76
CA LYS A 506 -3.78 32.46 21.54
C LYS A 506 -3.21 31.41 22.48
N ASP A 507 -1.93 31.06 22.35
CA ASP A 507 -1.30 30.02 23.13
C ASP A 507 -0.23 30.60 24.06
N ASP A 508 -0.32 30.29 25.33
CA ASP A 508 0.66 30.69 26.36
C ASP A 508 1.65 29.55 26.68
N ASP A 509 1.63 28.48 25.87
CA ASP A 509 2.46 27.30 26.02
C ASP A 509 3.76 27.41 25.20
N VAL A 510 4.87 26.92 25.79
CA VAL A 510 6.20 26.96 25.15
C VAL A 510 6.24 26.03 23.93
N ASP A 511 5.66 24.84 24.03
CA ASP A 511 5.67 23.87 22.91
C ASP A 511 4.90 24.39 21.72
N ALA A 512 3.76 25.07 21.97
CA ALA A 512 3.01 25.76 20.92
C ALA A 512 3.86 26.88 20.31
N THR A 513 4.53 27.69 21.12
CA THR A 513 5.40 28.77 20.64
C THR A 513 6.55 28.23 19.78
N ILE A 514 7.17 27.12 20.17
CA ILE A 514 8.21 26.45 19.39
C ILE A 514 7.65 25.96 18.04
N SER A 515 6.45 25.39 18.03
CA SER A 515 5.82 24.90 16.80
C SER A 515 5.52 26.03 15.79
N PHE A 516 5.02 27.17 16.28
CA PHE A 516 4.84 28.38 15.46
C PHE A 516 6.17 28.98 15.00
N PHE A 517 7.20 28.99 15.87
CA PHE A 517 8.55 29.40 15.50
C PHE A 517 9.10 28.53 14.35
N LYS A 518 9.04 27.20 14.46
CA LYS A 518 9.49 26.29 13.41
C LYS A 518 8.80 26.56 12.08
N THR A 519 7.48 26.69 12.11
CA THR A 519 6.70 26.99 10.90
C THR A 519 7.09 28.31 10.27
N SER A 520 7.30 29.36 11.09
CA SER A 520 7.75 30.68 10.64
C SER A 520 9.17 30.65 10.09
N ALA A 521 10.07 29.92 10.77
CA ALA A 521 11.46 29.76 10.33
C ALA A 521 11.55 29.00 9.00
N LEU A 522 10.78 27.90 8.83
CA LEU A 522 10.72 27.16 7.57
C LEU A 522 10.17 28.04 6.43
N LEU A 523 9.13 28.82 6.71
CA LEU A 523 8.58 29.76 5.72
C LEU A 523 9.64 30.78 5.26
N ILE A 524 10.46 31.28 6.19
CA ILE A 524 11.57 32.20 5.89
C ILE A 524 12.65 31.46 5.08
N ILE A 525 13.10 30.29 5.53
CA ILE A 525 14.19 29.54 4.89
C ILE A 525 13.84 29.16 3.44
N GLU A 526 12.63 28.77 3.21
CA GLU A 526 12.18 28.26 1.91
C GLU A 526 11.73 29.37 0.93
N MET A 527 11.35 30.56 1.45
CA MET A 527 10.66 31.58 0.65
C MET A 527 11.27 32.96 0.73
N ALA A 528 12.25 33.22 1.61
CA ALA A 528 12.85 34.52 1.72
C ALA A 528 13.88 34.76 0.60
N CYS A 529 13.73 35.87 -0.08
CA CYS A 529 14.67 36.38 -1.07
C CYS A 529 14.71 37.93 -1.03
N THR A 530 15.51 38.52 -1.86
CA THR A 530 15.63 40.02 -1.94
C THR A 530 14.31 40.72 -2.20
N GLU A 531 13.39 40.09 -2.94
CA GLU A 531 12.07 40.63 -3.27
C GLU A 531 11.09 40.53 -2.08
N THR A 532 11.19 39.51 -1.27
CA THR A 532 10.24 39.20 -0.18
C THR A 532 10.73 39.61 1.20
N ILE A 533 11.99 40.03 1.36
CA ILE A 533 12.62 40.37 2.64
C ILE A 533 11.83 41.41 3.43
N GLN A 534 11.26 42.42 2.78
CA GLN A 534 10.48 43.46 3.43
C GLN A 534 9.20 42.93 4.07
N GLU A 535 8.53 41.97 3.40
CA GLU A 535 7.35 41.29 3.92
C GLU A 535 7.68 40.46 5.17
N PHE A 536 8.80 39.70 5.13
CA PHE A 536 9.24 38.95 6.24
C PHE A 536 9.66 39.80 7.42
N LEU A 537 10.27 40.94 7.21
CA LEU A 537 10.58 41.91 8.27
C LEU A 537 9.31 42.47 8.91
N LEU A 538 8.29 42.83 8.12
CA LEU A 538 6.99 43.25 8.66
C LEU A 538 6.29 42.12 9.44
N PHE A 539 6.44 40.88 8.98
CA PHE A 539 5.93 39.68 9.70
C PHE A 539 6.64 39.48 11.03
N ILE A 540 7.98 39.58 11.06
CA ILE A 540 8.78 39.45 12.29
C ILE A 540 8.46 40.57 13.28
N LEU A 541 8.31 41.81 12.78
CA LEU A 541 7.86 42.96 13.61
C LEU A 541 6.44 42.71 14.16
N GLY A 542 5.63 41.89 13.50
CA GLY A 542 4.31 41.50 14.01
C GLY A 542 4.38 40.72 15.32
N PHE A 543 5.36 39.84 15.51
CA PHE A 543 5.57 39.15 16.78
C PHE A 543 5.97 40.15 17.89
N GLN A 544 6.88 41.06 17.58
CA GLN A 544 7.27 42.13 18.51
C GLN A 544 6.08 43.02 18.89
N HIS A 545 5.27 43.40 17.90
CA HIS A 545 4.06 44.18 18.13
C HIS A 545 3.04 43.44 19.00
N ALA A 546 2.81 42.13 18.77
CA ALA A 546 1.97 41.32 19.62
C ALA A 546 2.44 41.28 21.08
N ALA A 547 3.78 41.16 21.28
CA ALA A 547 4.38 41.18 22.61
C ALA A 547 4.22 42.54 23.34
N THR A 548 4.30 43.66 22.62
CA THR A 548 4.26 44.99 23.23
C THR A 548 2.85 45.55 23.39
N SER A 549 1.91 45.24 22.49
CA SER A 549 0.58 45.85 22.44
C SER A 549 -0.51 45.02 23.11
N SER A 550 -0.29 43.74 23.43
CA SER A 550 -1.32 42.90 23.97
C SER A 550 -1.32 42.92 25.51
N ASP A 551 -2.45 43.29 26.11
CA ASP A 551 -2.67 43.23 27.55
C ASP A 551 -3.12 41.83 28.02
N ILE A 552 -3.45 40.94 27.11
CA ILE A 552 -4.00 39.61 27.37
C ILE A 552 -2.90 38.55 27.58
N LEU A 553 -1.73 38.74 26.94
CA LEU A 553 -0.64 37.77 26.98
C LEU A 553 0.13 37.83 28.32
N SER A 554 0.53 36.66 28.83
CA SER A 554 1.38 36.56 30.01
C SER A 554 2.78 37.13 29.75
N ASN A 555 3.47 37.61 30.83
CA ASN A 555 4.82 38.15 30.68
C ASN A 555 5.81 37.12 30.16
N PRO A 556 5.81 35.83 30.58
CA PRO A 556 6.66 34.82 29.99
C PRO A 556 6.44 34.65 28.47
N HIS A 557 5.19 34.65 28.06
CA HIS A 557 4.87 34.53 26.61
C HIS A 557 5.34 35.74 25.82
N LYS A 558 5.15 36.95 26.32
CA LYS A 558 5.70 38.18 25.74
C LYS A 558 7.22 38.11 25.56
N CYS A 559 7.95 37.62 26.60
CA CYS A 559 9.38 37.40 26.50
C CYS A 559 9.72 36.38 25.40
N ASN A 560 8.98 35.25 25.33
CA ASN A 560 9.17 34.24 24.31
C ASN A 560 8.92 34.79 22.90
N LEU A 561 7.93 35.67 22.68
CA LEU A 561 7.73 36.34 21.41
C LEU A 561 8.90 37.25 21.02
N HIS A 562 9.51 37.95 21.99
CA HIS A 562 10.74 38.72 21.74
C HIS A 562 11.94 37.84 21.39
N ILE A 563 12.06 36.67 22.03
CA ILE A 563 13.06 35.66 21.68
C ILE A 563 12.85 35.17 20.25
N VAL A 564 11.62 34.81 19.89
CA VAL A 564 11.26 34.39 18.52
C VAL A 564 11.60 35.47 17.50
N THR A 565 11.25 36.73 17.80
CA THR A 565 11.53 37.89 16.92
C THR A 565 13.01 37.99 16.57
N ILE A 566 13.89 37.93 17.56
CA ILE A 566 15.34 38.11 17.31
C ILE A 566 15.95 36.89 16.58
N VAL A 567 15.52 35.68 16.91
CA VAL A 567 16.02 34.46 16.27
C VAL A 567 15.55 34.36 14.83
N LEU A 568 14.29 34.71 14.53
CA LEU A 568 13.78 34.77 13.14
C LEU A 568 14.50 35.84 12.31
N SER A 569 14.83 37.00 12.93
CA SER A 569 15.61 38.06 12.26
C SER A 569 17.00 37.56 11.88
N LYS A 570 17.66 36.82 12.78
CA LYS A 570 18.97 36.25 12.53
C LYS A 570 18.91 35.18 11.41
N ILE A 571 17.87 34.31 11.38
CA ILE A 571 17.63 33.35 10.30
C ILE A 571 17.41 34.13 8.97
N LEU A 572 16.58 35.15 8.97
CA LEU A 572 16.29 35.94 7.76
C LEU A 572 17.57 36.59 7.21
N ALA A 573 18.39 37.21 8.05
CA ALA A 573 19.67 37.81 7.65
C ALA A 573 20.62 36.75 7.04
N LYS A 574 20.67 35.56 7.62
CA LYS A 574 21.46 34.44 7.10
C LYS A 574 20.96 33.95 5.74
N VAL A 575 19.64 33.74 5.59
CA VAL A 575 19.02 33.22 4.36
C VAL A 575 19.20 34.24 3.19
N THR A 576 18.99 35.51 3.46
CA THR A 576 19.09 36.56 2.44
C THR A 576 20.51 37.04 2.19
N GLY A 577 21.47 36.70 3.05
CA GLY A 577 22.87 37.10 2.93
C GLY A 577 23.12 38.60 3.16
N VAL A 578 22.17 39.35 3.77
CA VAL A 578 22.25 40.80 3.99
C VAL A 578 23.14 41.08 5.20
N THR A 579 24.40 41.44 4.97
CA THR A 579 25.42 41.69 6.02
C THR A 579 25.04 42.79 6.98
N ASN A 580 24.52 43.92 6.48
CA ASN A 580 24.14 45.06 7.32
C ASN A 580 22.95 44.71 8.24
N LEU A 581 22.01 43.85 7.79
CA LEU A 581 20.94 43.36 8.62
C LEU A 581 21.49 42.40 9.70
N ALA A 582 22.44 41.54 9.35
CA ALA A 582 23.08 40.65 10.31
C ALA A 582 23.81 41.43 11.40
N GLU A 583 24.60 42.46 11.04
CA GLU A 583 25.29 43.33 11.98
C GLU A 583 24.34 44.09 12.91
N TYR A 584 23.22 44.59 12.38
CA TYR A 584 22.18 45.22 13.20
C TYR A 584 21.57 44.29 14.22
N VAL A 585 21.20 43.08 13.78
CA VAL A 585 20.64 42.05 14.68
C VAL A 585 21.65 41.64 15.79
N GLU A 586 22.94 41.47 15.42
CA GLU A 586 23.98 41.11 16.40
C GLU A 586 24.22 42.25 17.41
N LYS A 587 24.11 43.56 17.03
CA LYS A 587 24.17 44.67 17.96
C LYS A 587 23.04 44.62 18.99
N ILE A 588 21.81 44.28 18.59
CA ILE A 588 20.69 44.12 19.52
C ILE A 588 20.88 42.91 20.40
N ILE A 589 21.40 41.77 19.89
CA ILE A 589 21.72 40.60 20.69
C ILE A 589 22.73 40.95 21.76
N ALA A 590 23.81 41.65 21.43
CA ALA A 590 24.83 42.09 22.37
C ALA A 590 24.25 43.00 23.48
N ALA A 591 23.44 44.01 23.10
CA ALA A 591 22.75 44.86 24.04
C ALA A 591 21.81 44.10 25.00
N ARG A 592 21.07 43.10 24.47
CA ARG A 592 20.22 42.21 25.28
C ARG A 592 21.05 41.31 26.22
N GLN A 593 22.24 40.88 25.82
CA GLN A 593 23.13 40.08 26.66
C GLN A 593 23.66 40.88 27.86
N GLU A 594 23.91 42.17 27.66
CA GLU A 594 24.42 43.08 28.70
C GLU A 594 23.33 43.53 29.70
N GLU A 595 22.12 43.85 29.19
CA GLU A 595 21.09 44.48 30.01
C GLU A 595 19.98 43.48 30.45
N VAL A 596 19.52 42.58 29.56
CA VAL A 596 18.26 41.83 29.74
C VAL A 596 18.31 40.43 29.14
N THR A 597 18.92 39.49 29.84
CA THR A 597 19.15 38.14 29.35
C THR A 597 17.85 37.32 29.16
N TYR A 598 16.74 37.68 29.82
CA TYR A 598 15.45 37.02 29.68
C TYR A 598 14.74 37.29 28.34
N LEU A 599 15.26 38.18 27.49
CA LEU A 599 14.80 38.39 26.14
C LEU A 599 15.63 37.62 25.09
N LEU A 600 16.44 36.67 25.53
CA LEU A 600 17.28 35.79 24.74
C LEU A 600 17.01 34.33 25.10
N PRO A 601 17.27 33.36 24.18
CA PRO A 601 17.14 31.94 24.50
C PRO A 601 17.93 31.51 25.75
N PRO A 602 17.46 30.50 26.53
CA PRO A 602 16.33 29.61 26.23
C PRO A 602 14.95 30.24 26.51
N MET A 603 13.90 29.65 25.92
CA MET A 603 12.52 30.06 26.18
C MET A 603 12.12 29.88 27.65
N ILE A 604 11.20 30.73 28.10
CA ILE A 604 10.73 30.80 29.47
C ILE A 604 9.47 29.97 29.62
N GLU A 605 9.45 29.06 30.58
CA GLU A 605 8.28 28.22 30.89
C GLU A 605 7.15 29.07 31.49
N SER A 606 5.89 28.80 31.06
CA SER A 606 4.71 29.61 31.40
C SER A 606 4.44 29.70 32.93
N HIS A 607 4.88 28.73 33.73
CA HIS A 607 4.69 28.72 35.16
C HIS A 607 5.73 29.56 35.96
N LYS A 608 6.77 30.08 35.29
CA LYS A 608 7.73 30.98 35.94
C LYS A 608 7.13 32.37 36.08
N THR A 609 6.88 32.82 37.33
CA THR A 609 6.37 34.15 37.62
C THR A 609 7.44 35.20 37.37
N MET A 610 7.27 35.99 36.34
CA MET A 610 8.08 37.18 36.02
C MET A 610 7.32 38.46 36.36
N GLN A 611 7.20 38.76 37.67
CA GLN A 611 6.39 39.90 38.14
C GLN A 611 6.99 41.28 37.82
N ASN A 612 8.32 41.37 37.53
CA ASN A 612 9.03 42.63 37.33
C ASN A 612 9.80 42.72 35.99
N ALA A 613 9.39 41.96 34.97
CA ALA A 613 10.04 42.09 33.66
C ALA A 613 9.64 43.43 33.00
N ASN A 614 10.61 44.33 32.87
CA ASN A 614 10.39 45.52 32.08
C ASN A 614 10.47 45.19 30.57
N LEU A 615 9.32 45.15 29.91
CA LEU A 615 9.20 44.76 28.50
C LEU A 615 9.21 45.93 27.54
N ASN A 616 9.18 47.16 28.06
CA ASN A 616 9.21 48.41 27.29
C ASN A 616 10.59 49.06 27.27
N LEU A 617 11.52 48.42 26.56
CA LEU A 617 12.89 48.90 26.37
C LEU A 617 13.11 49.15 24.87
N PRO A 618 12.80 50.37 24.38
CA PRO A 618 12.81 50.67 22.92
C PRO A 618 14.18 50.40 22.27
N HIS A 619 15.28 50.60 22.99
CA HIS A 619 16.66 50.45 22.50
C HIS A 619 17.05 48.96 22.35
N LEU A 620 16.33 48.05 22.96
CA LEU A 620 16.51 46.55 22.86
C LEU A 620 15.55 45.92 21.85
N MET A 621 14.66 46.71 21.24
CA MET A 621 13.69 46.24 20.27
C MET A 621 14.20 46.53 18.84
N LEU A 622 13.65 45.75 17.89
CA LEU A 622 13.88 46.02 16.47
C LEU A 622 13.19 47.33 16.12
N ASP A 623 13.96 48.31 15.63
CA ASP A 623 13.43 49.57 15.13
C ASP A 623 13.23 49.54 13.62
N LYS A 624 12.09 50.03 13.19
CA LYS A 624 11.64 50.03 11.79
C LYS A 624 12.52 50.92 10.90
N LEU A 625 12.98 52.08 11.43
CA LEU A 625 13.84 52.99 10.70
C LEU A 625 15.25 52.40 10.55
N ALA A 626 15.81 51.84 11.61
CA ALA A 626 17.11 51.17 11.57
C ALA A 626 17.14 49.97 10.63
N LEU A 627 16.04 49.17 10.56
CA LEU A 627 15.90 48.13 9.57
C LEU A 627 15.87 48.62 8.15
N ALA A 628 15.17 49.76 7.89
CA ALA A 628 15.13 50.40 6.57
C ALA A 628 16.52 50.91 6.18
N GLU A 629 17.27 51.55 7.11
CA GLU A 629 18.65 51.98 6.90
C GLU A 629 19.60 50.83 6.59
N ALA A 630 19.47 49.71 7.28
CA ALA A 630 20.27 48.51 7.03
C ALA A 630 20.02 47.92 5.64
N LEU A 631 18.77 47.93 5.15
CA LEU A 631 18.44 47.50 3.79
C LEU A 631 18.95 48.51 2.74
N GLN A 632 18.80 49.82 2.99
CA GLN A 632 19.29 50.86 2.12
C GLN A 632 20.81 50.78 1.96
N ALA A 633 21.53 50.56 3.06
CA ALA A 633 22.99 50.39 3.06
C ALA A 633 23.43 49.15 2.26
N SER A 634 22.54 48.14 2.14
CA SER A 634 22.76 46.94 1.31
C SER A 634 22.29 47.09 -0.14
N GLY A 635 21.84 48.30 -0.55
CA GLY A 635 21.36 48.57 -1.90
C GLY A 635 19.99 47.94 -2.24
N MET A 636 19.19 47.61 -1.24
CA MET A 636 17.87 47.00 -1.39
C MET A 636 16.75 48.05 -1.30
N GLU A 637 15.58 47.70 -1.86
CA GLU A 637 14.37 48.47 -1.65
C GLU A 637 13.92 48.45 -0.20
N PHE A 638 13.52 49.60 0.35
CA PHE A 638 13.11 49.73 1.76
C PHE A 638 11.78 50.48 1.94
N ASN A 639 11.20 51.02 0.87
CA ASN A 639 9.99 51.86 0.92
C ASN A 639 8.82 51.18 1.66
N ARG A 640 8.68 49.88 1.47
CA ARG A 640 7.56 49.09 2.03
C ARG A 640 7.70 48.86 3.55
N ILE A 641 8.90 48.83 4.08
CA ILE A 641 9.13 48.80 5.53
C ILE A 641 8.74 50.14 6.14
N GLN A 642 9.11 51.24 5.55
CA GLN A 642 8.78 52.56 6.07
C GLN A 642 7.28 52.83 6.10
N THR A 643 6.58 52.51 5.04
CA THR A 643 5.15 52.83 4.86
C THR A 643 4.23 51.71 5.38
N GLY A 644 4.66 50.47 5.35
CA GLY A 644 3.85 49.29 5.75
C GLY A 644 3.60 49.23 7.26
N THR A 645 2.49 48.68 7.66
CA THR A 645 2.19 48.36 9.08
C THR A 645 2.60 46.93 9.40
N PRO A 646 3.25 46.68 10.55
CA PRO A 646 3.48 45.30 11.01
C PRO A 646 2.16 44.50 11.09
N TYR A 647 2.25 43.19 10.94
CA TYR A 647 1.08 42.32 11.14
C TYR A 647 0.58 42.45 12.57
N CYS A 648 -0.68 42.81 12.75
CA CYS A 648 -1.28 43.04 14.06
C CYS A 648 -2.15 41.90 14.50
N PHE A 649 -2.05 41.51 15.77
CA PHE A 649 -2.99 40.61 16.41
C PHE A 649 -4.38 41.26 16.47
N SER A 650 -5.37 40.57 15.98
CA SER A 650 -6.77 41.02 16.03
C SER A 650 -7.51 40.37 17.16
N ALA A 651 -7.68 41.10 18.25
CA ALA A 651 -8.49 40.70 19.38
C ALA A 651 -10.01 40.81 19.12
N LEU A 652 -10.42 41.39 17.98
CA LEU A 652 -11.81 41.68 17.69
C LEU A 652 -12.35 40.92 16.45
N ASP A 653 -13.62 40.58 16.52
CA ASP A 653 -14.43 39.86 15.54
C ASP A 653 -14.05 40.13 14.07
N ALA A 654 -13.91 39.00 13.36
CA ALA A 654 -13.62 38.99 11.91
C ALA A 654 -14.72 39.67 11.04
N SER A 655 -15.78 40.21 11.64
CA SER A 655 -16.91 40.86 10.97
C SER A 655 -16.71 42.34 10.71
N GLN A 656 -15.66 42.98 11.28
CA GLN A 656 -15.43 44.44 11.15
C GLN A 656 -14.09 44.85 10.51
N ARG A 657 -13.41 43.96 9.81
CA ARG A 657 -12.20 44.36 9.08
C ARG A 657 -12.54 44.95 7.72
N PRO A 658 -12.06 46.18 7.39
CA PRO A 658 -11.99 46.56 5.99
C PRO A 658 -11.08 45.55 5.27
N SER A 659 -11.59 44.93 4.22
CA SER A 659 -10.85 43.99 3.39
C SER A 659 -9.60 44.75 2.86
N TRP A 660 -8.39 44.40 3.39
CA TRP A 660 -7.13 44.94 2.89
C TRP A 660 -6.89 44.59 1.40
N ALA A 661 -7.68 43.66 0.86
CA ALA A 661 -7.76 43.39 -0.57
C ALA A 661 -8.32 44.58 -1.37
N GLU A 662 -9.02 45.56 -0.72
CA GLU A 662 -9.53 46.75 -1.39
C GLU A 662 -8.51 47.90 -1.42
N ASN A 663 -7.42 47.87 -0.64
CA ASN A 663 -6.40 48.89 -0.58
C ASN A 663 -5.10 48.55 -1.35
N MET A 664 -5.07 47.56 -2.19
CA MET A 664 -4.02 47.43 -3.16
C MET A 664 -4.27 48.45 -4.28
N PRO A 665 -3.32 49.36 -4.57
CA PRO A 665 -3.45 50.24 -5.73
C PRO A 665 -3.56 49.37 -6.98
N ARG A 666 -4.66 49.53 -7.70
CA ARG A 666 -4.89 48.99 -9.04
C ARG A 666 -3.94 49.60 -10.08
N SER A 667 -2.68 49.78 -9.76
CA SER A 667 -1.69 50.26 -10.69
C SER A 667 -0.77 49.14 -11.13
N SER A 668 -0.81 48.88 -12.42
CA SER A 668 0.08 48.02 -13.20
C SER A 668 -0.23 46.52 -13.27
N ILE A 669 -1.47 46.13 -13.62
CA ILE A 669 -1.70 44.98 -14.45
C ILE A 669 -2.43 45.44 -15.73
N ALA A 670 -1.77 46.30 -16.46
CA ALA A 670 -1.97 46.49 -17.88
C ALA A 670 -0.57 46.40 -18.48
N ASP A 671 -0.45 45.56 -19.48
CA ASP A 671 0.74 45.30 -20.28
C ASP A 671 1.65 44.14 -19.78
N THR A 672 1.19 42.92 -19.97
CA THR A 672 1.95 41.83 -20.59
C THR A 672 1.04 40.66 -20.87
N SER A 673 0.06 40.84 -21.75
CA SER A 673 -0.61 39.71 -22.42
C SER A 673 -0.43 39.93 -23.94
N THR A 674 0.75 39.61 -24.41
CA THR A 674 1.01 39.35 -25.82
C THR A 674 1.76 38.04 -25.93
N TYR A 675 1.01 36.98 -25.95
CA TYR A 675 1.32 35.82 -26.77
C TYR A 675 0.02 35.27 -27.34
N ASN A 676 -0.07 35.48 -28.65
CA ASN A 676 -1.08 34.99 -29.55
C ASN A 676 -1.27 33.49 -29.41
N ASN A 677 -2.51 33.10 -29.39
CA ASN A 677 -2.94 31.92 -30.13
C ASN A 677 -4.26 32.27 -30.82
N ASP A 678 -4.13 32.59 -32.09
CA ASP A 678 -5.23 32.57 -33.04
C ASP A 678 -5.85 31.20 -33.08
N ASN A 679 -7.14 31.12 -32.84
CA ASN A 679 -8.02 30.37 -33.71
C ASN A 679 -9.47 30.82 -33.52
N ASP A 680 -9.99 31.25 -34.64
CA ASP A 680 -11.31 31.69 -34.97
C ASP A 680 -12.46 30.87 -34.35
N SER A 681 -13.47 31.55 -33.86
CA SER A 681 -14.76 31.57 -34.54
C SER A 681 -15.79 32.45 -33.85
N VAL A 682 -16.38 33.24 -34.70
CA VAL A 682 -17.51 34.12 -34.58
C VAL A 682 -18.74 33.46 -33.93
N GLY A 683 -19.43 34.19 -33.04
CA GLY A 683 -20.77 33.79 -32.58
C GLY A 683 -21.30 34.65 -31.45
N SER A 684 -21.95 35.72 -31.81
CA SER A 684 -22.73 36.69 -31.01
C SER A 684 -23.55 36.15 -29.87
N SER A 685 -23.53 36.92 -28.76
CA SER A 685 -24.39 36.84 -27.56
C SER A 685 -25.90 37.00 -27.84
N PRO A 686 -26.82 36.82 -26.88
CA PRO A 686 -26.90 37.56 -25.63
C PRO A 686 -27.46 36.78 -24.41
N GLY A 687 -27.21 37.34 -23.21
CA GLY A 687 -28.11 37.18 -22.07
C GLY A 687 -27.94 35.92 -21.24
N VAL A 688 -26.96 35.88 -20.32
CA VAL A 688 -26.91 34.80 -19.31
C VAL A 688 -27.56 35.28 -18.01
N ILE A 689 -28.72 34.76 -17.77
CA ILE A 689 -29.36 34.74 -16.47
C ILE A 689 -28.47 33.89 -15.52
N LYS A 690 -27.98 34.53 -14.46
CA LYS A 690 -27.30 33.83 -13.35
C LYS A 690 -28.30 32.90 -12.67
N LYS A 691 -28.26 31.59 -12.99
CA LYS A 691 -28.86 30.58 -12.17
C LYS A 691 -27.90 30.27 -11.02
N SER A 692 -28.34 30.56 -9.81
CA SER A 692 -27.73 30.10 -8.58
C SER A 692 -27.66 28.56 -8.60
N LEU A 693 -26.46 28.02 -8.37
CA LEU A 693 -26.21 26.58 -8.22
C LEU A 693 -26.94 26.10 -6.93
N PRO A 694 -27.63 24.97 -6.99
CA PRO A 694 -28.17 24.33 -5.80
C PRO A 694 -27.06 23.79 -4.90
N SER A 695 -27.23 23.97 -3.58
CA SER A 695 -26.25 23.68 -2.53
C SER A 695 -26.10 22.20 -2.14
N ASP A 696 -26.58 21.26 -2.94
CA ASP A 696 -26.55 19.83 -2.59
C ASP A 696 -25.81 19.00 -3.65
N TYR A 697 -24.47 19.14 -3.67
CA TYR A 697 -23.61 18.15 -4.32
C TYR A 697 -23.25 17.06 -3.31
N ASN A 698 -24.02 15.98 -3.31
CA ASN A 698 -23.72 14.75 -2.60
C ASN A 698 -22.96 13.81 -3.57
N PHE A 699 -22.04 12.98 -3.04
CA PHE A 699 -21.24 11.98 -3.78
C PHE A 699 -22.12 11.09 -4.70
N GLU A 700 -23.33 10.78 -4.28
CA GLU A 700 -24.31 10.03 -5.10
C GLU A 700 -24.78 10.80 -6.35
N SER A 701 -24.90 12.13 -6.27
CA SER A 701 -25.28 12.95 -7.41
C SER A 701 -24.13 13.09 -8.44
N MET A 702 -22.89 13.14 -7.96
CA MET A 702 -21.69 13.18 -8.80
C MET A 702 -21.43 11.81 -9.48
N LYS A 703 -21.66 10.72 -8.77
CA LYS A 703 -21.61 9.36 -9.32
C LYS A 703 -22.68 9.13 -10.39
N ARG A 704 -23.88 9.66 -10.24
CA ARG A 704 -24.91 9.66 -11.28
C ARG A 704 -24.54 10.52 -12.48
N MET A 705 -23.95 11.69 -12.27
CA MET A 705 -23.50 12.55 -13.39
C MET A 705 -22.34 11.93 -14.19
N LEU A 706 -21.48 11.13 -13.56
CA LEU A 706 -20.39 10.41 -14.21
C LEU A 706 -20.84 9.06 -14.81
N ALA A 707 -21.88 8.46 -14.27
CA ALA A 707 -22.41 7.16 -14.73
C ALA A 707 -23.48 7.28 -15.83
N GLU A 708 -24.15 8.44 -15.96
CA GLU A 708 -25.09 8.69 -17.04
C GLU A 708 -24.39 9.47 -18.16
N PRO A 709 -24.04 8.80 -19.29
CA PRO A 709 -23.55 9.53 -20.45
C PRO A 709 -24.65 10.51 -20.90
N THR A 710 -24.26 11.76 -21.03
CA THR A 710 -25.14 12.84 -21.50
C THR A 710 -25.87 12.38 -22.76
N GLU A 711 -27.15 12.74 -22.94
CA GLU A 711 -27.95 12.39 -24.13
C GLU A 711 -27.23 12.73 -25.46
N ARG A 712 -26.36 13.72 -25.43
CA ARG A 712 -25.48 14.08 -26.53
C ARG A 712 -24.41 13.02 -26.80
N SER A 713 -23.79 12.47 -25.76
CA SER A 713 -22.79 11.38 -25.84
C SER A 713 -23.45 10.07 -26.31
N LYS A 714 -24.69 9.81 -25.88
CA LYS A 714 -25.46 8.63 -26.34
C LYS A 714 -25.85 8.75 -27.81
N ARG A 715 -26.18 9.96 -28.29
CA ARG A 715 -26.44 10.22 -29.73
C ARG A 715 -25.17 10.08 -30.54
N GLU A 716 -24.07 10.69 -30.13
CA GLU A 716 -22.76 10.58 -30.81
C GLU A 716 -22.25 9.13 -30.85
N ALA A 717 -22.49 8.33 -29.80
CA ALA A 717 -22.15 6.90 -29.76
C ALA A 717 -23.03 6.10 -30.73
N ARG A 718 -24.36 6.35 -30.80
CA ARG A 718 -25.28 5.71 -31.79
C ARG A 718 -24.94 6.10 -33.19
N ASP A 719 -24.63 7.37 -33.44
CA ASP A 719 -24.28 7.84 -34.79
C ASP A 719 -22.96 7.21 -35.26
N LYS A 720 -21.99 7.03 -34.38
CA LYS A 720 -20.75 6.28 -34.66
C LYS A 720 -21.02 4.79 -34.92
N GLU A 721 -21.88 4.18 -34.14
CA GLU A 721 -22.27 2.77 -34.31
C GLU A 721 -22.98 2.57 -35.66
N ILE A 722 -23.91 3.45 -36.02
CA ILE A 722 -24.59 3.44 -37.31
C ILE A 722 -23.59 3.66 -38.48
N GLN A 723 -22.63 4.56 -38.31
CA GLN A 723 -21.58 4.77 -39.35
C GLN A 723 -20.67 3.56 -39.50
N ILE A 724 -20.33 2.89 -38.41
CA ILE A 724 -19.52 1.66 -38.44
C ILE A 724 -20.32 0.52 -39.13
N ILE A 725 -21.57 0.31 -38.74
CA ILE A 725 -22.43 -0.70 -39.35
C ILE A 725 -22.63 -0.43 -40.86
N ARG A 726 -22.77 0.84 -41.25
CA ARG A 726 -22.90 1.26 -42.62
C ARG A 726 -21.62 1.04 -43.41
N ALA A 727 -20.46 1.36 -42.82
CA ALA A 727 -19.16 1.11 -43.43
C ALA A 727 -18.91 -0.39 -43.69
N PHE A 728 -19.33 -1.27 -42.78
CA PHE A 728 -19.24 -2.73 -42.94
C PHE A 728 -20.24 -3.31 -43.97
N ARG A 729 -21.36 -2.62 -44.25
CA ARG A 729 -22.36 -3.06 -45.24
C ARG A 729 -22.06 -2.56 -46.65
N GLU A 730 -21.48 -1.39 -46.80
CA GLU A 730 -21.37 -0.68 -48.08
C GLU A 730 -19.95 -0.75 -48.69
N ASN A 731 -18.89 -1.10 -47.89
CA ASN A 731 -17.53 -1.17 -48.40
C ASN A 731 -17.01 -2.61 -48.41
N ASP A 732 -16.22 -2.92 -49.45
CA ASP A 732 -15.52 -4.18 -49.54
C ASP A 732 -14.43 -4.29 -48.48
N PHE A 733 -14.14 -5.49 -47.98
CA PHE A 733 -13.22 -5.76 -46.86
C PHE A 733 -11.82 -5.19 -47.13
N ASP A 734 -11.35 -5.24 -48.37
CA ASP A 734 -10.06 -4.68 -48.79
C ASP A 734 -10.01 -3.14 -48.72
N ASP A 735 -11.12 -2.45 -48.90
CA ASP A 735 -11.20 -1.00 -48.73
C ASP A 735 -11.22 -0.55 -47.28
N LEU A 736 -11.75 -1.37 -46.37
CA LEU A 736 -11.71 -1.13 -44.93
C LEU A 736 -10.29 -1.27 -44.36
N ILE A 737 -9.52 -2.24 -44.85
CA ILE A 737 -8.11 -2.43 -44.47
C ILE A 737 -7.26 -1.26 -44.95
N ARG A 738 -7.41 -0.82 -46.20
CA ARG A 738 -6.67 0.30 -46.77
C ARG A 738 -6.92 1.63 -46.07
N ARG A 739 -8.08 1.83 -45.45
CA ARG A 739 -8.41 3.03 -44.65
C ARG A 739 -7.82 3.01 -43.23
N THR A 740 -7.38 1.87 -42.71
CA THR A 740 -6.77 1.72 -41.42
C THR A 740 -5.23 1.83 -41.44
N GLU A 741 -4.58 1.64 -42.57
CA GLU A 741 -3.12 1.72 -42.72
C GLU A 741 -2.48 3.11 -42.58
N PRO A 742 -3.12 4.27 -42.89
CA PRO A 742 -2.41 5.56 -42.80
C PRO A 742 -2.11 6.06 -41.39
N LYS A 743 -2.63 5.46 -40.34
CA LYS A 743 -2.38 5.91 -38.96
C LYS A 743 -1.03 5.46 -38.40
N HIS A 744 -0.50 4.36 -38.91
CA HIS A 744 0.79 3.86 -38.45
C HIS A 744 1.94 4.75 -38.92
N ASP A 745 1.90 5.19 -40.18
CA ASP A 745 2.92 6.07 -40.76
C ASP A 745 2.93 7.45 -40.13
N VAL A 746 1.78 8.00 -39.76
CA VAL A 746 1.67 9.32 -39.11
C VAL A 746 2.21 9.28 -37.68
N ILE A 747 2.00 8.19 -36.96
CA ILE A 747 2.55 8.00 -35.59
C ILE A 747 4.06 7.79 -35.67
N GLN A 748 4.54 7.03 -36.67
CA GLN A 748 5.95 6.75 -36.87
C GLN A 748 6.70 8.02 -37.32
N ASN A 749 6.12 8.82 -38.17
CA ASN A 749 6.68 10.11 -38.59
C ASN A 749 6.70 11.14 -37.45
N ARG A 750 5.68 11.21 -36.61
CA ARG A 750 5.70 12.06 -35.40
C ARG A 750 6.69 11.59 -34.33
N LEU A 751 6.86 10.28 -34.17
CA LEU A 751 7.88 9.71 -33.30
C LEU A 751 9.29 10.05 -33.81
N ASN A 752 9.53 9.94 -35.13
CA ASN A 752 10.79 10.29 -35.75
C ASN A 752 11.07 11.81 -35.69
N GLU A 753 10.06 12.66 -35.82
CA GLU A 753 10.17 14.12 -35.59
C GLU A 753 10.51 14.46 -34.14
N LEU A 754 9.90 13.79 -33.15
CA LEU A 754 10.22 13.93 -31.74
C LEU A 754 11.63 13.45 -31.40
N PHE A 755 12.08 12.32 -31.95
CA PHE A 755 13.44 11.83 -31.77
C PHE A 755 14.48 12.76 -32.45
N ASN A 756 14.17 13.33 -33.59
CA ASN A 756 15.04 14.29 -34.27
C ASN A 756 15.10 15.65 -33.55
N SER A 757 14.00 16.08 -32.93
CA SER A 757 13.98 17.33 -32.12
C SER A 757 14.73 17.18 -30.78
N LEU A 758 14.74 15.98 -30.18
CA LEU A 758 15.50 15.68 -28.98
C LEU A 758 16.98 15.43 -29.24
N GLY A 759 17.36 15.13 -30.50
CA GLY A 759 18.75 14.85 -30.91
C GLY A 759 19.58 16.10 -31.27
N THR A 760 18.99 17.30 -31.37
CA THR A 760 19.67 18.49 -31.84
C THR A 760 20.27 19.37 -30.75
N GLU A 761 20.13 19.07 -29.47
CA GLU A 761 20.71 19.89 -28.37
C GLU A 761 21.95 19.30 -27.67
N ARG A 762 22.47 18.15 -28.08
CA ARG A 762 23.76 17.63 -27.52
C ARG A 762 24.56 16.81 -28.51
N ALA A 763 25.09 17.49 -29.53
CA ALA A 763 26.17 16.92 -30.35
C ALA A 763 27.41 17.82 -30.27
N THR A 764 28.13 17.70 -29.14
CA THR A 764 29.58 17.94 -29.13
C THR A 764 30.21 16.96 -28.15
N GLN A 765 31.02 16.06 -28.72
CA GLN A 765 31.95 15.16 -28.05
C GLN A 765 31.36 14.03 -27.18
N VAL A 766 31.22 12.82 -27.73
CA VAL A 766 31.99 11.65 -27.34
C VAL A 766 31.93 10.62 -28.48
N ASP A 767 33.06 10.40 -29.11
CA ASP A 767 33.30 9.40 -30.15
C ASP A 767 33.27 7.94 -29.61
N GLY A 768 32.62 7.06 -30.33
CA GLY A 768 33.28 5.74 -30.61
C GLY A 768 32.86 4.54 -29.79
N LYS A 769 31.81 4.54 -28.90
CA LYS A 769 31.43 3.32 -28.15
C LYS A 769 29.93 2.97 -28.08
N MET A 770 29.08 3.66 -28.79
CA MET A 770 27.62 3.42 -28.73
C MET A 770 26.98 2.70 -29.93
N GLN A 771 27.82 2.27 -30.91
CA GLN A 771 27.30 1.62 -32.14
C GLN A 771 27.18 0.09 -32.05
N LYS A 772 27.49 -0.51 -30.87
CA LYS A 772 27.39 -1.97 -30.67
C LYS A 772 26.29 -2.47 -29.75
N ILE A 773 25.40 -1.58 -29.25
CA ILE A 773 24.31 -1.97 -28.32
C ILE A 773 22.95 -2.11 -29.05
N TYR A 774 22.84 -1.65 -30.31
CA TYR A 774 21.56 -1.67 -31.04
C TYR A 774 21.35 -2.84 -32.01
N GLU A 775 22.28 -3.80 -32.07
CA GLU A 775 22.16 -4.95 -33.02
C GLU A 775 21.81 -6.30 -32.36
N ASN A 776 21.53 -6.37 -31.06
CA ASN A 776 21.08 -7.64 -30.47
C ASN A 776 19.84 -7.46 -29.62
N ASN A 777 18.78 -8.12 -30.07
CA ASN A 777 17.57 -8.50 -29.37
C ASN A 777 16.46 -7.45 -29.27
N PHE A 778 15.52 -7.50 -30.21
CA PHE A 778 14.07 -7.52 -29.93
C PHE A 778 13.28 -7.80 -31.24
N PRO A 779 13.15 -9.05 -31.71
CA PRO A 779 12.15 -9.36 -32.73
C PRO A 779 10.98 -10.23 -32.30
N GLU A 780 10.66 -10.44 -31.01
CA GLU A 780 9.60 -11.41 -30.67
C GLU A 780 8.64 -10.99 -29.54
N LEU A 781 8.23 -9.72 -29.48
CA LEU A 781 7.28 -9.30 -28.43
C LEU A 781 6.05 -8.53 -28.94
N PHE A 782 5.65 -8.72 -30.22
CA PHE A 782 4.37 -8.23 -30.72
C PHE A 782 3.74 -9.23 -31.70
N PHE A 783 3.31 -10.39 -31.20
CA PHE A 783 2.20 -11.16 -31.76
C PHE A 783 1.56 -11.94 -30.58
N TYR A 784 0.49 -11.40 -30.06
CA TYR A 784 -0.79 -12.01 -29.69
C TYR A 784 -1.61 -10.95 -28.95
#